data_a6085f4c53baa422467406616ca764ac
#
_entry.id   a6085f4c53baa422467406616ca764ac
#
_cell.length_a   1.000
_cell.length_b   1.000
_cell.length_c   1.000
_cell.angle_alpha   90.00
_cell.angle_beta   90.00
_cell.angle_gamma   90.00
#
_symmetry.space_group_name_H-M   'P 1'
#
loop_
_entity.id
_entity.type
_entity.pdbx_description
1 polymer ?
#
loop_
_entity_poly.entity_id
_entity_poly.type
_entity_poly.pdbx_seq_one_letter_code
_entity_poly.pdbx_strand_id
1 'polypeptide(L)'
;MPTTTATDFTLLSEAEITTAKELLVRHQLFTEHTRIAYMGLEDPRTDRPGRFVRVMLMDKLTNSPKDVLLNLTAAAVVSKFDLDPAKVGQMPVLLEEFEMVQTILADDPQWAAALAKRSLKPEQVRVAPLSAGVYEDEYPQESGRRILRGLAFRQDFAEDSAWAHPVDGLVVYIDTIAGKIDQLLDLEIIPVPETHGNYTDPEMTGPVRTTQKPIEITQPEGASFTVSAGNHVEWEKWSLDIGFDMREGLVLYNIAFDDKGTQRRILDRASIAEMVVPYGDPSPVRSWQNYFDTGEYLIGRLANSLELGCDCLGEIHYISPVVTDADGNAQTIANGICMHEEDASILSKHADDWSGVKYTRRNRRLVISFFTTVGNYDYGFYWYLYLDGTIEFEAKATGIVFTSAMIDDRFASEMAPGLGAPFHQHIFGARLDFALDSGPSRVIEEEAVRLPISAENPRGNAFTRSHTVLGTEKQAVRDNNPTAGRTWVVTNPESKNYLGKPVGYKLMSQGLPTLLAAEGSSIHRRAEFASKALWVTKRDYDHRYPTGDFVNQNPGVDGIGSWIEDDKNIDGEQISLWHTFALTHFPRTEDWPMMPVDTVGFTIRPEGFFDRSPVLDVPAPVQHGCCSTEVSDGCCGSDS
;
A
#
# COMPACT_ATOMS: atom_id res chain seq x y z
N MET A 1 34.23 -24.17 -7.62
CA MET A 1 32.82 -23.76 -7.55
C MET A 1 32.84 -22.31 -7.10
N PRO A 2 32.30 -21.36 -7.84
CA PRO A 2 32.20 -20.01 -7.36
C PRO A 2 31.17 -20.02 -6.22
N THR A 3 31.56 -19.55 -5.06
CA THR A 3 30.64 -19.18 -3.99
C THR A 3 29.72 -18.11 -4.52
N THR A 4 28.45 -18.46 -4.78
CA THR A 4 27.38 -17.49 -4.94
C THR A 4 27.39 -16.64 -3.67
N THR A 5 27.77 -15.38 -3.80
CA THR A 5 27.56 -14.38 -2.75
C THR A 5 26.05 -14.36 -2.51
N ALA A 6 25.63 -14.76 -1.30
CA ALA A 6 24.26 -14.66 -0.89
C ALA A 6 23.80 -13.21 -1.11
N THR A 7 22.69 -13.04 -1.80
CA THR A 7 22.04 -11.75 -2.01
C THR A 7 21.59 -11.25 -0.64
N ASP A 8 22.02 -10.08 -0.20
CA ASP A 8 21.77 -9.55 1.13
C ASP A 8 20.49 -8.73 1.14
N PHE A 9 19.43 -9.26 1.77
CA PHE A 9 18.11 -8.63 1.96
C PHE A 9 17.95 -8.02 3.35
N THR A 10 19.04 -7.86 4.13
CA THR A 10 18.96 -7.21 5.43
C THR A 10 18.41 -5.79 5.32
N LEU A 11 17.68 -5.34 6.35
CA LEU A 11 17.18 -3.97 6.41
C LEU A 11 18.34 -2.96 6.42
N LEU A 12 18.04 -1.73 6.02
CA LEU A 12 18.98 -0.61 6.15
C LEU A 12 19.28 -0.38 7.63
N SER A 13 20.54 -0.25 7.98
CA SER A 13 21.02 -0.05 9.34
C SER A 13 21.42 1.40 9.61
N GLU A 14 21.44 1.81 10.89
CA GLU A 14 21.95 3.12 11.32
C GLU A 14 23.38 3.39 10.85
N ALA A 15 24.24 2.35 10.88
CA ALA A 15 25.63 2.45 10.41
C ALA A 15 25.71 2.70 8.90
N GLU A 16 24.83 2.10 8.11
CA GLU A 16 24.76 2.30 6.66
C GLU A 16 24.24 3.69 6.31
N ILE A 17 23.24 4.20 7.04
CA ILE A 17 22.74 5.59 6.89
C ILE A 17 23.87 6.59 7.19
N THR A 18 24.59 6.36 8.29
CA THR A 18 25.76 7.20 8.65
C THR A 18 26.82 7.17 7.56
N THR A 19 27.15 5.99 7.05
CA THR A 19 28.12 5.82 5.96
C THR A 19 27.66 6.51 4.67
N ALA A 20 26.38 6.40 4.32
CA ALA A 20 25.80 7.08 3.17
C ALA A 20 25.92 8.60 3.31
N LYS A 21 25.54 9.16 4.47
CA LYS A 21 25.67 10.59 4.76
C LYS A 21 27.13 11.06 4.67
N GLU A 22 28.08 10.33 5.25
CA GLU A 22 29.52 10.66 5.17
C GLU A 22 30.03 10.67 3.72
N LEU A 23 29.58 9.73 2.89
CA LEU A 23 29.90 9.71 1.46
C LEU A 23 29.35 10.96 0.76
N LEU A 24 28.11 11.32 1.01
CA LEU A 24 27.48 12.51 0.44
C LEU A 24 28.23 13.80 0.84
N VAL A 25 28.59 13.93 2.12
CA VAL A 25 29.38 15.07 2.63
C VAL A 25 30.76 15.11 1.97
N ARG A 26 31.48 14.00 1.93
CA ARG A 26 32.81 13.90 1.31
C ARG A 26 32.82 14.31 -0.16
N HIS A 27 31.75 14.01 -0.88
CA HIS A 27 31.59 14.36 -2.29
C HIS A 27 30.89 15.70 -2.52
N GLN A 28 30.70 16.52 -1.47
CA GLN A 28 30.06 17.83 -1.51
C GLN A 28 28.62 17.80 -2.07
N LEU A 29 27.92 16.70 -1.87
CA LEU A 29 26.53 16.50 -2.27
C LEU A 29 25.55 16.83 -1.14
N PHE A 30 26.01 16.85 0.09
CA PHE A 30 25.23 17.18 1.28
C PHE A 30 25.88 18.34 2.05
N THR A 31 25.14 19.44 2.18
CA THR A 31 25.54 20.67 2.86
C THR A 31 24.48 21.05 3.90
N GLU A 32 24.66 22.14 4.63
CA GLU A 32 23.68 22.67 5.59
C GLU A 32 22.31 23.02 4.94
N HIS A 33 22.30 23.29 3.63
CA HIS A 33 21.10 23.61 2.87
C HIS A 33 20.48 22.40 2.17
N THR A 34 21.16 21.27 2.17
CA THR A 34 20.67 20.04 1.53
C THR A 34 19.75 19.27 2.47
N ARG A 35 18.70 18.65 1.92
CA ARG A 35 17.80 17.73 2.62
C ARG A 35 17.75 16.40 1.91
N ILE A 36 17.69 15.34 2.67
CA ILE A 36 17.40 14.01 2.18
C ILE A 36 15.88 13.82 2.15
N ALA A 37 15.31 13.78 0.96
CA ALA A 37 13.90 13.54 0.78
C ALA A 37 13.56 12.03 0.78
N TYR A 38 14.49 11.21 0.31
CA TYR A 38 14.40 9.75 0.30
C TYR A 38 15.79 9.13 0.43
N MET A 39 15.89 8.03 1.19
CA MET A 39 17.04 7.14 1.21
C MET A 39 16.56 5.70 1.41
N GLY A 40 16.79 4.84 0.44
CA GLY A 40 16.38 3.45 0.47
C GLY A 40 17.41 2.52 -0.18
N LEU A 41 17.31 1.24 0.17
CA LEU A 41 18.11 0.20 -0.46
C LEU A 41 17.62 -0.05 -1.89
N GLU A 42 18.55 -0.23 -2.80
CA GLU A 42 18.23 -0.82 -4.10
C GLU A 42 18.03 -2.33 -3.94
N ASP A 43 17.07 -2.87 -4.68
CA ASP A 43 16.86 -4.32 -4.71
C ASP A 43 18.17 -5.03 -5.07
N PRO A 44 18.55 -6.11 -4.37
CA PRO A 44 19.75 -6.88 -4.69
C PRO A 44 19.70 -7.45 -6.12
N ARG A 45 20.78 -7.25 -6.87
CA ARG A 45 20.88 -7.66 -8.28
C ARG A 45 22.09 -8.57 -8.50
N THR A 46 21.90 -9.65 -9.27
CA THR A 46 22.98 -10.57 -9.61
C THR A 46 23.97 -9.98 -10.60
N ASP A 47 23.51 -9.09 -11.49
CA ASP A 47 24.35 -8.39 -12.47
C ASP A 47 25.11 -7.20 -11.87
N ARG A 48 24.72 -6.75 -10.66
CA ARG A 48 25.36 -5.66 -9.92
C ARG A 48 25.56 -6.05 -8.45
N PRO A 49 26.55 -6.90 -8.14
CA PRO A 49 26.78 -7.37 -6.78
C PRO A 49 27.26 -6.23 -5.88
N GLY A 50 26.76 -6.19 -4.64
CA GLY A 50 27.09 -5.20 -3.63
C GLY A 50 25.86 -4.61 -2.97
N ARG A 51 26.09 -3.76 -1.99
CA ARG A 51 25.06 -3.08 -1.21
C ARG A 51 24.90 -1.65 -1.70
N PHE A 52 23.76 -1.34 -2.29
CA PHE A 52 23.51 -0.04 -2.92
C PHE A 52 22.39 0.70 -2.20
N VAL A 53 22.55 2.01 -2.06
CA VAL A 53 21.57 2.92 -1.50
C VAL A 53 21.31 4.04 -2.51
N ARG A 54 20.06 4.28 -2.83
CA ARG A 54 19.61 5.44 -3.59
C ARG A 54 19.23 6.55 -2.64
N VAL A 55 19.63 7.78 -2.96
CA VAL A 55 19.35 8.97 -2.17
C VAL A 55 18.82 10.07 -3.07
N MET A 56 17.62 10.56 -2.74
CA MET A 56 17.04 11.74 -3.38
C MET A 56 17.30 12.96 -2.49
N LEU A 57 17.99 13.92 -3.05
CA LEU A 57 18.41 15.15 -2.36
C LEU A 57 17.68 16.35 -2.90
N MET A 58 17.46 17.34 -2.06
CA MET A 58 16.95 18.66 -2.43
C MET A 58 17.76 19.75 -1.73
N ASP A 59 18.13 20.80 -2.45
CA ASP A 59 18.65 22.02 -1.86
C ASP A 59 17.50 22.98 -1.57
N LYS A 60 17.32 23.33 -0.28
CA LYS A 60 16.19 24.14 0.20
C LYS A 60 16.28 25.64 -0.16
N LEU A 61 17.41 26.10 -0.66
CA LEU A 61 17.56 27.48 -1.12
C LEU A 61 17.29 27.65 -2.61
N THR A 62 17.65 26.64 -3.40
CA THR A 62 17.61 26.72 -4.87
C THR A 62 16.61 25.77 -5.50
N ASN A 63 15.96 24.91 -4.71
CA ASN A 63 15.09 23.83 -5.20
C ASN A 63 15.80 22.96 -6.26
N SER A 64 17.07 22.63 -6.03
CA SER A 64 17.86 21.83 -6.96
C SER A 64 17.83 20.35 -6.55
N PRO A 65 16.96 19.52 -7.17
CA PRO A 65 16.85 18.11 -6.83
C PRO A 65 17.99 17.31 -7.46
N LYS A 66 18.43 16.25 -6.77
CA LYS A 66 19.44 15.30 -7.24
C LYS A 66 19.04 13.89 -6.92
N ASP A 67 19.33 12.98 -7.83
CA ASP A 67 19.24 11.56 -7.62
C ASP A 67 20.65 10.95 -7.58
N VAL A 68 20.99 10.28 -6.48
CA VAL A 68 22.33 9.78 -6.20
C VAL A 68 22.28 8.30 -5.88
N LEU A 69 23.10 7.50 -6.54
CA LEU A 69 23.31 6.10 -6.22
C LEU A 69 24.67 5.91 -5.53
N LEU A 70 24.64 5.32 -4.35
CA LEU A 70 25.81 5.00 -3.55
C LEU A 70 26.04 3.48 -3.53
N ASN A 71 27.30 3.06 -3.60
CA ASN A 71 27.72 1.69 -3.29
C ASN A 71 28.37 1.70 -1.91
N LEU A 72 27.67 1.18 -0.90
CA LEU A 72 28.18 1.11 0.47
C LEU A 72 29.33 0.13 0.61
N THR A 73 29.31 -0.99 -0.14
CA THR A 73 30.40 -1.99 -0.12
C THR A 73 31.71 -1.40 -0.61
N ALA A 74 31.67 -0.60 -1.66
CA ALA A 74 32.83 0.05 -2.26
C ALA A 74 33.13 1.44 -1.66
N ALA A 75 32.28 1.96 -0.78
CA ALA A 75 32.30 3.32 -0.23
C ALA A 75 32.44 4.41 -1.33
N ALA A 76 31.62 4.34 -2.37
CA ALA A 76 31.72 5.19 -3.55
C ALA A 76 30.36 5.73 -4.03
N VAL A 77 30.38 6.92 -4.63
CA VAL A 77 29.26 7.45 -5.45
C VAL A 77 29.32 6.78 -6.82
N VAL A 78 28.26 6.08 -7.20
CA VAL A 78 28.15 5.35 -8.48
C VAL A 78 27.64 6.25 -9.59
N SER A 79 26.56 6.97 -9.29
CA SER A 79 25.97 7.93 -10.21
C SER A 79 25.38 9.11 -9.47
N LYS A 80 25.30 10.23 -10.17
CA LYS A 80 24.65 11.45 -9.70
C LYS A 80 23.97 12.12 -10.88
N PHE A 81 22.70 12.41 -10.72
CA PHE A 81 21.91 13.15 -11.71
C PHE A 81 21.39 14.43 -11.07
N ASP A 82 21.71 15.56 -11.67
CA ASP A 82 21.07 16.85 -11.37
C ASP A 82 19.76 16.88 -12.17
N LEU A 83 18.65 17.07 -11.50
CA LEU A 83 17.32 16.99 -12.08
C LEU A 83 16.73 18.38 -12.30
N ASP A 84 15.90 18.52 -13.33
CA ASP A 84 15.14 19.74 -13.61
C ASP A 84 13.72 19.60 -13.05
N PRO A 85 13.39 20.32 -11.96
CA PRO A 85 12.08 20.16 -11.31
C PRO A 85 10.89 20.58 -12.19
N ALA A 86 11.14 21.38 -13.24
CA ALA A 86 10.10 21.71 -14.23
C ALA A 86 9.74 20.54 -15.16
N LYS A 87 10.62 19.55 -15.25
CA LYS A 87 10.42 18.36 -16.11
C LYS A 87 10.02 17.12 -15.34
N VAL A 88 10.74 16.86 -14.24
CA VAL A 88 10.56 15.61 -13.48
C VAL A 88 9.66 15.79 -12.24
N GLY A 89 9.26 17.02 -11.91
CA GLY A 89 8.54 17.34 -10.68
C GLY A 89 9.45 17.55 -9.48
N GLN A 90 8.90 17.44 -8.29
CA GLN A 90 9.53 17.73 -7.02
C GLN A 90 9.93 16.47 -6.27
N MET A 91 10.88 16.58 -5.35
CA MET A 91 11.14 15.54 -4.36
C MET A 91 9.91 15.32 -3.46
N PRO A 92 9.78 14.15 -2.82
CA PRO A 92 8.75 13.90 -1.81
C PRO A 92 8.63 15.04 -0.80
N VAL A 93 7.44 15.22 -0.24
CA VAL A 93 7.18 16.26 0.77
C VAL A 93 8.00 15.95 2.03
N LEU A 94 8.66 16.97 2.58
CA LEU A 94 9.44 16.82 3.81
C LEU A 94 8.55 17.05 5.04
N LEU A 95 8.81 16.34 6.14
CA LEU A 95 8.04 16.51 7.38
C LEU A 95 8.21 17.93 7.94
N GLU A 96 9.38 18.54 7.80
CA GLU A 96 9.61 19.92 8.23
C GLU A 96 8.73 20.96 7.49
N GLU A 97 8.22 20.63 6.30
CA GLU A 97 7.34 21.52 5.54
C GLU A 97 5.95 21.64 6.16
N PHE A 98 5.51 20.64 6.93
CA PHE A 98 4.22 20.71 7.65
C PHE A 98 4.25 21.82 8.74
N GLU A 99 5.32 21.91 9.50
CA GLU A 99 5.51 22.96 10.49
C GLU A 99 5.81 24.33 9.85
N MET A 100 6.59 24.31 8.76
CA MET A 100 6.92 25.52 8.00
C MET A 100 5.66 26.23 7.51
N VAL A 101 4.67 25.52 7.00
CA VAL A 101 3.39 26.09 6.55
C VAL A 101 2.70 26.84 7.68
N GLN A 102 2.59 26.25 8.87
CA GLN A 102 1.99 26.93 10.03
C GLN A 102 2.76 28.20 10.39
N THR A 103 4.10 28.14 10.37
CA THR A 103 4.97 29.29 10.69
C THR A 103 4.80 30.42 9.68
N ILE A 104 4.77 30.14 8.37
CA ILE A 104 4.56 31.15 7.32
C ILE A 104 3.22 31.84 7.49
N LEU A 105 2.17 31.10 7.84
CA LEU A 105 0.81 31.64 7.96
C LEU A 105 0.57 32.43 9.23
N ALA A 106 1.27 32.13 10.32
CA ALA A 106 1.05 32.76 11.62
C ALA A 106 1.19 34.27 11.59
N ASP A 107 2.15 34.79 10.82
CA ASP A 107 2.49 36.21 10.76
C ASP A 107 2.03 36.88 9.44
N ASP A 108 1.34 36.15 8.55
CA ASP A 108 0.96 36.69 7.24
C ASP A 108 -0.30 37.58 7.33
N PRO A 109 -0.24 38.88 6.92
CA PRO A 109 -1.36 39.80 7.04
C PRO A 109 -2.52 39.49 6.08
N GLN A 110 -2.27 38.85 4.93
CA GLN A 110 -3.34 38.47 3.98
C GLN A 110 -4.13 37.29 4.55
N TRP A 111 -3.43 36.32 5.14
CA TRP A 111 -4.03 35.19 5.84
C TRP A 111 -4.88 35.68 7.02
N ALA A 112 -4.32 36.52 7.89
CA ALA A 112 -5.05 37.07 9.01
C ALA A 112 -6.30 37.87 8.58
N ALA A 113 -6.21 38.63 7.48
CA ALA A 113 -7.35 39.38 6.94
C ALA A 113 -8.47 38.45 6.38
N ALA A 114 -8.10 37.34 5.72
CA ALA A 114 -9.05 36.38 5.21
C ALA A 114 -9.77 35.63 6.34
N LEU A 115 -9.06 35.27 7.41
CA LEU A 115 -9.64 34.68 8.61
C LEU A 115 -10.55 35.65 9.38
N ALA A 116 -10.15 36.91 9.48
CA ALA A 116 -10.96 37.94 10.14
C ALA A 116 -12.33 38.15 9.49
N LYS A 117 -12.47 37.99 8.17
CA LYS A 117 -13.76 37.98 7.46
C LYS A 117 -14.68 36.84 7.95
N ARG A 118 -14.11 35.76 8.47
CA ARG A 118 -14.79 34.58 9.00
C ARG A 118 -14.89 34.60 10.53
N SER A 119 -14.56 35.74 11.14
CA SER A 119 -14.49 35.92 12.61
C SER A 119 -13.50 34.98 13.31
N LEU A 120 -12.45 34.57 12.61
CA LEU A 120 -11.40 33.68 13.10
C LEU A 120 -10.06 34.45 13.23
N LYS A 121 -9.17 33.89 14.05
CA LYS A 121 -7.79 34.38 14.21
C LYS A 121 -6.81 33.26 13.82
N PRO A 122 -5.57 33.59 13.40
CA PRO A 122 -4.59 32.59 12.98
C PRO A 122 -4.33 31.48 14.01
N GLU A 123 -4.29 31.80 15.30
CA GLU A 123 -4.06 30.86 16.38
C GLU A 123 -5.17 29.80 16.56
N GLN A 124 -6.37 30.08 16.03
CA GLN A 124 -7.52 29.17 16.08
C GLN A 124 -7.57 28.21 14.88
N VAL A 125 -6.65 28.34 13.93
CA VAL A 125 -6.74 27.62 12.67
C VAL A 125 -5.53 26.71 12.45
N ARG A 126 -5.80 25.47 12.10
CA ARG A 126 -4.81 24.52 11.60
C ARG A 126 -4.95 24.42 10.08
N VAL A 127 -3.84 24.28 9.39
CA VAL A 127 -3.82 24.13 7.95
C VAL A 127 -3.22 22.78 7.60
N ALA A 128 -3.96 21.96 6.87
CA ALA A 128 -3.44 20.71 6.32
C ALA A 128 -2.61 21.04 5.07
N PRO A 129 -1.27 20.85 5.09
CA PRO A 129 -0.42 21.08 3.94
C PRO A 129 -0.47 19.88 3.00
N LEU A 130 -0.89 20.11 1.77
CA LEU A 130 -1.22 19.08 0.79
C LEU A 130 -0.40 19.28 -0.48
N SER A 131 -0.05 18.18 -1.15
CA SER A 131 0.67 18.24 -2.44
C SER A 131 -0.17 18.99 -3.49
N ALA A 132 0.50 19.81 -4.29
CA ALA A 132 -0.19 20.74 -5.19
C ALA A 132 -0.81 20.06 -6.43
N GLY A 133 -0.32 18.90 -6.83
CA GLY A 133 -0.64 18.33 -8.13
C GLY A 133 0.02 19.11 -9.28
N VAL A 134 -0.50 18.95 -10.49
CA VAL A 134 -0.02 19.65 -11.70
C VAL A 134 -1.22 20.11 -12.53
N TYR A 135 -1.33 21.42 -12.73
CA TYR A 135 -2.43 22.08 -13.46
C TYR A 135 -1.87 23.21 -14.33
N GLU A 136 -1.06 22.84 -15.32
CA GLU A 136 -0.26 23.77 -16.15
C GLU A 136 -1.11 24.80 -16.91
N ASP A 137 -2.32 24.40 -17.31
CA ASP A 137 -3.23 25.31 -18.03
C ASP A 137 -3.79 26.43 -17.13
N GLU A 138 -3.98 26.13 -15.82
CA GLU A 138 -4.53 27.05 -14.84
C GLU A 138 -3.43 27.80 -14.05
N TYR A 139 -2.33 27.09 -13.75
CA TYR A 139 -1.23 27.58 -12.91
C TYR A 139 0.14 27.38 -13.57
N PRO A 140 0.38 27.93 -14.78
CA PRO A 140 1.66 27.75 -15.49
C PRO A 140 2.87 28.28 -14.72
N GLN A 141 2.66 29.22 -13.81
CA GLN A 141 3.71 29.79 -12.94
C GLN A 141 4.19 28.84 -11.85
N GLU A 142 3.50 27.72 -11.59
CA GLU A 142 3.93 26.73 -10.60
C GLU A 142 5.01 25.77 -11.13
N SER A 143 5.21 25.71 -12.45
CA SER A 143 6.19 24.82 -13.07
C SER A 143 7.60 25.00 -12.48
N GLY A 144 8.20 23.92 -12.03
CA GLY A 144 9.52 23.90 -11.41
C GLY A 144 9.59 24.49 -10.00
N ARG A 145 8.49 25.04 -9.47
CA ARG A 145 8.42 25.59 -8.11
C ARG A 145 7.87 24.54 -7.14
N ARG A 146 8.30 24.63 -5.89
CA ARG A 146 7.85 23.74 -4.83
C ARG A 146 6.66 24.34 -4.10
N ILE A 147 5.47 23.91 -4.46
CA ILE A 147 4.21 24.45 -3.96
C ILE A 147 3.51 23.42 -3.09
N LEU A 148 2.99 23.83 -1.95
CA LEU A 148 1.98 23.14 -1.16
C LEU A 148 0.69 23.93 -1.18
N ARG A 149 -0.44 23.24 -1.14
CA ARG A 149 -1.76 23.85 -1.00
C ARG A 149 -2.32 23.51 0.37
N GLY A 150 -2.93 24.48 1.02
CA GLY A 150 -3.44 24.33 2.37
C GLY A 150 -4.95 24.51 2.46
N LEU A 151 -5.61 23.55 3.11
CA LEU A 151 -7.00 23.65 3.55
C LEU A 151 -7.04 23.90 5.05
N ALA A 152 -7.93 24.79 5.46
CA ALA A 152 -7.99 25.31 6.81
C ALA A 152 -9.08 24.63 7.65
N PHE A 153 -8.80 24.45 8.93
CA PHE A 153 -9.70 23.87 9.93
C PHE A 153 -9.62 24.66 11.22
N ARG A 154 -10.76 24.99 11.84
CA ARG A 154 -10.80 25.63 13.16
C ARG A 154 -10.53 24.57 14.24
N GLN A 155 -9.74 24.93 15.23
CA GLN A 155 -9.52 24.17 16.44
C GLN A 155 -9.81 25.06 17.64
N ASP A 156 -10.84 24.77 18.41
CA ASP A 156 -11.31 25.64 19.49
C ASP A 156 -10.49 25.46 20.79
N PHE A 157 -9.95 24.26 21.03
CA PHE A 157 -9.08 23.95 22.17
C PHE A 157 -8.08 22.84 21.80
N ALA A 158 -7.12 22.52 22.65
CA ALA A 158 -5.98 21.66 22.30
C ALA A 158 -6.38 20.24 21.83
N GLU A 159 -7.37 19.65 22.52
CA GLU A 159 -7.86 18.29 22.24
C GLU A 159 -9.02 18.26 21.24
N ASP A 160 -9.42 19.42 20.70
CA ASP A 160 -10.51 19.50 19.75
C ASP A 160 -10.10 18.92 18.38
N SER A 161 -10.96 18.09 17.82
CA SER A 161 -10.77 17.55 16.48
C SER A 161 -11.00 18.63 15.42
N ALA A 162 -9.94 19.23 14.93
CA ALA A 162 -10.02 20.26 13.89
C ALA A 162 -10.78 19.77 12.63
N TRP A 163 -10.76 18.47 12.34
CA TRP A 163 -11.51 17.87 11.23
C TRP A 163 -13.03 18.07 11.34
N ALA A 164 -13.56 18.39 12.52
CA ALA A 164 -14.97 18.74 12.71
C ALA A 164 -15.33 20.12 12.16
N HIS A 165 -14.36 20.98 11.92
CA HIS A 165 -14.58 22.40 11.70
C HIS A 165 -13.84 22.93 10.45
N PRO A 166 -14.14 22.39 9.24
CA PRO A 166 -13.52 22.87 8.00
C PRO A 166 -13.89 24.34 7.72
N VAL A 167 -12.89 25.13 7.34
CA VAL A 167 -13.02 26.55 6.95
C VAL A 167 -13.01 26.63 5.43
N ASP A 168 -14.12 26.28 4.81
CA ASP A 168 -14.22 26.23 3.36
C ASP A 168 -14.35 27.61 2.69
N GLY A 169 -14.20 27.62 1.35
CA GLY A 169 -14.09 28.84 0.56
C GLY A 169 -12.73 29.54 0.69
N LEU A 170 -11.75 28.92 1.34
CA LEU A 170 -10.41 29.45 1.58
C LEU A 170 -9.35 28.40 1.28
N VAL A 171 -8.43 28.71 0.37
CA VAL A 171 -7.27 27.85 0.04
C VAL A 171 -6.02 28.72 -0.02
N VAL A 172 -4.96 28.27 0.61
CA VAL A 172 -3.67 28.94 0.55
C VAL A 172 -2.66 28.13 -0.27
N TYR A 173 -1.94 28.78 -1.18
CA TYR A 173 -0.84 28.23 -1.97
C TYR A 173 0.46 28.78 -1.42
N ILE A 174 1.39 27.93 -1.07
CA ILE A 174 2.60 28.26 -0.35
C ILE A 174 3.81 27.80 -1.17
N ASP A 175 4.69 28.73 -1.51
CA ASP A 175 6.02 28.41 -2.03
C ASP A 175 6.95 28.15 -0.84
N THR A 176 7.29 26.89 -0.63
CA THR A 176 8.10 26.48 0.54
C THR A 176 9.56 26.86 0.39
N ILE A 177 10.07 27.08 -0.82
CA ILE A 177 11.42 27.58 -1.07
C ILE A 177 11.50 29.09 -0.80
N ALA A 178 10.49 29.84 -1.29
CA ALA A 178 10.43 31.27 -1.05
C ALA A 178 10.00 31.64 0.38
N GLY A 179 9.42 30.65 1.12
CA GLY A 179 8.96 30.84 2.50
C GLY A 179 7.79 31.82 2.62
N LYS A 180 6.83 31.80 1.68
CA LYS A 180 5.74 32.79 1.65
C LYS A 180 4.49 32.24 0.95
N ILE A 181 3.37 32.91 1.18
CA ILE A 181 2.15 32.70 0.39
C ILE A 181 2.43 33.11 -1.07
N ASP A 182 2.17 32.19 -1.98
CA ASP A 182 2.17 32.45 -3.42
C ASP A 182 0.82 32.97 -3.90
N GLN A 183 -0.25 32.30 -3.47
CA GLN A 183 -1.62 32.68 -3.81
C GLN A 183 -2.57 32.36 -2.65
N LEU A 184 -3.56 33.20 -2.46
CA LEU A 184 -4.66 32.99 -1.53
C LEU A 184 -5.97 33.06 -2.29
N LEU A 185 -6.69 31.94 -2.35
CA LEU A 185 -8.07 31.89 -2.84
C LEU A 185 -9.01 32.16 -1.67
N ASP A 186 -9.61 33.33 -1.64
CA ASP A 186 -10.59 33.76 -0.65
C ASP A 186 -11.91 34.02 -1.39
N LEU A 187 -12.70 32.94 -1.60
CA LEU A 187 -13.84 32.92 -2.49
C LEU A 187 -15.10 33.41 -1.77
N GLU A 188 -15.69 32.54 -0.95
CA GLU A 188 -16.92 32.86 -0.23
C GLU A 188 -16.79 32.52 1.26
N ILE A 189 -17.62 33.13 2.08
CA ILE A 189 -17.67 32.85 3.50
C ILE A 189 -18.75 31.79 3.74
N ILE A 190 -18.31 30.57 4.03
CA ILE A 190 -19.16 29.45 4.36
C ILE A 190 -19.16 29.28 5.88
N PRO A 191 -20.32 29.09 6.52
CA PRO A 191 -20.37 28.84 7.95
C PRO A 191 -19.55 27.61 8.32
N VAL A 192 -18.67 27.75 9.32
CA VAL A 192 -17.91 26.63 9.87
C VAL A 192 -18.86 25.73 10.67
N PRO A 193 -18.88 24.40 10.44
CA PRO A 193 -19.68 23.48 11.23
C PRO A 193 -19.33 23.59 12.73
N GLU A 194 -20.37 23.52 13.59
CA GLU A 194 -20.21 23.75 15.04
C GLU A 194 -20.20 22.45 15.85
N THR A 195 -20.61 21.30 15.26
CA THR A 195 -20.67 20.01 15.95
C THR A 195 -19.25 19.46 16.10
N HIS A 196 -18.81 19.25 17.35
CA HIS A 196 -17.52 18.64 17.63
C HIS A 196 -17.46 17.15 17.24
N GLY A 197 -16.25 16.66 16.95
CA GLY A 197 -15.97 15.28 16.58
C GLY A 197 -14.98 14.60 17.53
N ASN A 198 -15.06 14.90 18.85
CA ASN A 198 -14.06 14.46 19.83
C ASN A 198 -14.33 13.01 20.29
N TYR A 199 -13.87 12.05 19.51
CA TYR A 199 -14.14 10.60 19.67
C TYR A 199 -13.55 9.97 20.94
N THR A 200 -12.77 10.71 21.74
CA THR A 200 -12.31 10.30 23.09
C THR A 200 -13.11 10.95 24.20
N ASP A 201 -14.01 11.90 23.90
CA ASP A 201 -14.84 12.57 24.88
C ASP A 201 -15.99 11.66 25.34
N PRO A 202 -16.14 11.39 26.65
CA PRO A 202 -17.25 10.60 27.19
C PRO A 202 -18.64 11.17 26.87
N GLU A 203 -18.80 12.49 26.69
CA GLU A 203 -20.07 13.10 26.30
C GLU A 203 -20.47 12.70 24.88
N MET A 204 -19.48 12.54 23.97
CA MET A 204 -19.72 12.09 22.60
C MET A 204 -19.85 10.57 22.51
N THR A 205 -18.95 9.82 23.16
CA THR A 205 -18.92 8.36 23.05
C THR A 205 -20.06 7.68 23.81
N GLY A 206 -20.58 8.34 24.85
CA GLY A 206 -21.52 7.73 25.79
C GLY A 206 -20.87 6.59 26.60
N PRO A 207 -21.69 5.77 27.29
CA PRO A 207 -21.17 4.68 28.10
C PRO A 207 -20.58 3.55 27.25
N VAL A 208 -19.37 3.13 27.59
CA VAL A 208 -18.70 2.00 26.91
C VAL A 208 -19.45 0.68 27.16
N ARG A 209 -19.36 -0.24 26.20
CA ARG A 209 -19.96 -1.58 26.32
C ARG A 209 -19.27 -2.39 27.42
N THR A 210 -20.06 -3.06 28.25
CA THR A 210 -19.58 -3.92 29.35
C THR A 210 -19.80 -5.41 29.10
N THR A 211 -20.42 -5.76 27.96
CA THR A 211 -20.80 -7.15 27.64
C THR A 211 -19.70 -7.91 26.91
N GLN A 212 -18.72 -7.21 26.34
CA GLN A 212 -17.60 -7.82 25.62
C GLN A 212 -16.68 -8.53 26.62
N LYS A 213 -16.38 -9.80 26.37
CA LYS A 213 -15.45 -10.59 27.15
C LYS A 213 -14.08 -10.61 26.50
N PRO A 214 -13.00 -10.64 27.27
CA PRO A 214 -11.65 -10.71 26.71
C PRO A 214 -11.44 -12.01 25.93
N ILE A 215 -10.64 -11.95 24.87
CA ILE A 215 -10.12 -13.09 24.12
C ILE A 215 -8.62 -13.16 24.43
N GLU A 216 -8.17 -14.34 24.84
CA GLU A 216 -6.75 -14.63 25.03
C GLU A 216 -6.28 -15.57 23.94
N ILE A 217 -5.19 -15.19 23.25
CA ILE A 217 -4.53 -16.00 22.22
C ILE A 217 -3.15 -16.36 22.74
N THR A 218 -2.90 -17.65 22.94
CA THR A 218 -1.63 -18.15 23.50
C THR A 218 -1.08 -19.28 22.63
N GLN A 219 0.23 -19.31 22.48
CA GLN A 219 0.99 -20.42 21.90
C GLN A 219 2.00 -20.92 22.95
N PRO A 220 1.60 -21.88 23.84
CA PRO A 220 2.41 -22.27 25.02
C PRO A 220 3.79 -22.85 24.67
N GLU A 221 3.96 -23.34 23.44
CA GLU A 221 5.22 -23.88 22.94
C GLU A 221 6.00 -22.86 22.09
N GLY A 222 5.50 -21.61 22.00
CA GLY A 222 6.03 -20.56 21.17
C GLY A 222 5.42 -20.54 19.77
N ALA A 223 5.83 -19.55 18.95
CA ALA A 223 5.42 -19.44 17.55
C ALA A 223 6.01 -20.57 16.69
N SER A 224 5.29 -20.97 15.64
CA SER A 224 5.78 -21.99 14.70
C SER A 224 6.72 -21.43 13.62
N PHE A 225 6.91 -20.12 13.55
CA PHE A 225 7.87 -19.49 12.65
C PHE A 225 9.22 -19.27 13.34
N THR A 226 10.26 -19.18 12.54
CA THR A 226 11.59 -18.73 12.97
C THR A 226 12.02 -17.54 12.15
N VAL A 227 12.75 -16.62 12.79
CA VAL A 227 13.37 -15.48 12.14
C VAL A 227 14.88 -15.56 12.37
N SER A 228 15.62 -15.71 11.30
CA SER A 228 17.08 -15.75 11.34
C SER A 228 17.72 -14.39 11.04
N ALA A 229 19.04 -14.30 11.09
CA ALA A 229 19.77 -13.08 10.75
C ALA A 229 19.37 -12.58 9.34
N GLY A 230 19.16 -11.26 9.22
CA GLY A 230 18.72 -10.64 7.97
C GLY A 230 17.22 -10.68 7.72
N ASN A 231 16.43 -10.97 8.75
CA ASN A 231 14.97 -11.06 8.67
C ASN A 231 14.45 -12.13 7.69
N HIS A 232 15.21 -13.22 7.56
CA HIS A 232 14.76 -14.41 6.86
C HIS A 232 13.78 -15.18 7.73
N VAL A 233 12.61 -15.48 7.18
CA VAL A 233 11.48 -16.14 7.85
C VAL A 233 11.28 -17.53 7.28
N GLU A 234 11.19 -18.52 8.15
CA GLU A 234 10.69 -19.84 7.84
C GLU A 234 9.44 -20.11 8.69
N TRP A 235 8.36 -20.52 8.03
CA TRP A 235 7.11 -20.89 8.68
C TRP A 235 6.44 -22.04 7.94
N GLU A 236 6.20 -23.17 8.63
CA GLU A 236 5.62 -24.37 8.02
C GLU A 236 6.44 -24.77 6.76
N LYS A 237 5.87 -24.59 5.58
CA LYS A 237 6.57 -24.82 4.30
C LYS A 237 7.00 -23.53 3.60
N TRP A 238 6.73 -22.38 4.18
CA TRP A 238 7.08 -21.09 3.63
C TRP A 238 8.50 -20.67 4.00
N SER A 239 9.15 -20.00 3.07
CA SER A 239 10.44 -19.33 3.25
C SER A 239 10.40 -18.00 2.51
N LEU A 240 10.83 -16.90 3.16
CA LEU A 240 10.86 -15.56 2.57
C LEU A 240 11.82 -14.65 3.34
N ASP A 241 12.15 -13.51 2.74
CA ASP A 241 12.88 -12.44 3.40
C ASP A 241 12.00 -11.20 3.56
N ILE A 242 12.11 -10.52 4.71
CA ILE A 242 11.38 -9.29 5.00
C ILE A 242 12.31 -8.10 4.77
N GLY A 243 11.86 -7.18 3.90
CA GLY A 243 12.45 -5.88 3.67
C GLY A 243 11.55 -4.74 4.13
N PHE A 244 12.12 -3.54 4.18
CA PHE A 244 11.39 -2.32 4.47
C PHE A 244 12.01 -1.15 3.71
N ASP A 245 11.17 -0.35 3.08
CA ASP A 245 11.53 0.84 2.35
C ASP A 245 10.75 2.06 2.85
N MET A 246 11.39 3.23 2.94
CA MET A 246 10.70 4.40 3.46
C MET A 246 9.60 4.93 2.52
N ARG A 247 9.58 4.53 1.24
CA ARG A 247 8.52 4.85 0.29
C ARG A 247 7.37 3.84 0.34
N GLU A 248 7.69 2.54 0.20
CA GLU A 248 6.70 1.47 0.07
C GLU A 248 6.29 0.83 1.41
N GLY A 249 7.07 1.03 2.48
CA GLY A 249 6.90 0.29 3.73
C GLY A 249 7.40 -1.16 3.60
N LEU A 250 6.53 -2.11 3.94
CA LEU A 250 6.84 -3.54 3.96
C LEU A 250 7.02 -4.11 2.55
N VAL A 251 8.15 -4.77 2.31
CA VAL A 251 8.46 -5.50 1.08
C VAL A 251 8.80 -6.94 1.42
N LEU A 252 8.20 -7.89 0.72
CA LEU A 252 8.51 -9.31 0.84
C LEU A 252 9.37 -9.77 -0.34
N TYR A 253 10.44 -10.50 -0.04
CA TYR A 253 11.36 -11.02 -1.05
C TYR A 253 11.45 -12.54 -0.99
N ASN A 254 11.88 -13.15 -2.08
CA ASN A 254 12.26 -14.57 -2.16
C ASN A 254 11.17 -15.54 -1.68
N ILE A 255 9.89 -15.23 -1.87
CA ILE A 255 8.79 -16.02 -1.39
C ILE A 255 8.82 -17.40 -2.08
N ALA A 256 8.98 -18.45 -1.28
CA ALA A 256 9.09 -19.83 -1.73
C ALA A 256 8.31 -20.78 -0.81
N PHE A 257 7.98 -21.95 -1.35
CA PHE A 257 7.25 -23.00 -0.65
C PHE A 257 7.97 -24.34 -0.80
N ASP A 258 8.19 -25.06 0.30
CA ASP A 258 8.74 -26.41 0.28
C ASP A 258 7.70 -27.42 -0.26
N ASP A 259 8.00 -28.03 -1.41
CA ASP A 259 7.22 -29.13 -1.96
C ASP A 259 8.10 -30.39 -1.94
N LYS A 260 7.90 -31.24 -0.94
CA LYS A 260 8.59 -32.52 -0.78
C LYS A 260 10.12 -32.38 -0.64
N GLY A 261 10.57 -31.37 0.10
CA GLY A 261 11.99 -31.10 0.36
C GLY A 261 12.67 -30.27 -0.73
N THR A 262 11.89 -29.71 -1.66
CA THR A 262 12.40 -28.78 -2.67
C THR A 262 11.79 -27.41 -2.45
N GLN A 263 12.63 -26.41 -2.17
CA GLN A 263 12.21 -25.01 -2.09
C GLN A 263 11.84 -24.51 -3.49
N ARG A 264 10.56 -24.27 -3.72
CA ARG A 264 10.01 -23.83 -5.00
C ARG A 264 9.70 -22.34 -4.93
N ARG A 265 10.39 -21.56 -5.74
CA ARG A 265 10.19 -20.10 -5.82
C ARG A 265 8.83 -19.78 -6.40
N ILE A 266 8.15 -18.76 -5.84
CA ILE A 266 6.85 -18.24 -6.29
C ILE A 266 7.00 -16.79 -6.75
N LEU A 267 7.50 -15.93 -5.85
CA LEU A 267 7.72 -14.51 -6.12
C LEU A 267 9.15 -14.11 -5.70
N ASP A 268 9.82 -13.32 -6.51
CA ASP A 268 11.08 -12.69 -6.12
C ASP A 268 10.82 -11.46 -5.24
N ARG A 269 9.70 -10.74 -5.49
CA ARG A 269 9.31 -9.53 -4.77
C ARG A 269 7.80 -9.35 -4.75
N ALA A 270 7.27 -8.84 -3.62
CA ALA A 270 5.88 -8.40 -3.47
C ALA A 270 5.81 -7.17 -2.57
N SER A 271 5.13 -6.11 -3.02
CA SER A 271 4.93 -4.86 -2.26
C SER A 271 3.72 -4.08 -2.76
N ILE A 272 3.32 -3.05 -2.02
CA ILE A 272 2.45 -1.98 -2.53
C ILE A 272 3.35 -0.85 -3.01
N ALA A 273 3.55 -0.80 -4.31
CA ALA A 273 4.53 0.09 -4.93
C ALA A 273 4.00 1.53 -5.11
N GLU A 274 2.69 1.72 -5.10
CA GLU A 274 2.07 3.04 -5.15
C GLU A 274 0.67 3.02 -4.54
N MET A 275 0.25 4.18 -4.06
CA MET A 275 -1.11 4.43 -3.59
C MET A 275 -1.52 5.84 -3.98
N VAL A 276 -2.73 5.99 -4.55
CA VAL A 276 -3.28 7.29 -4.92
C VAL A 276 -4.70 7.47 -4.38
N VAL A 277 -4.98 8.66 -3.87
CA VAL A 277 -6.28 9.04 -3.29
C VAL A 277 -6.85 10.24 -4.06
N PRO A 278 -7.57 9.99 -5.17
CA PRO A 278 -8.25 11.05 -5.93
C PRO A 278 -9.59 11.41 -5.30
N TYR A 279 -9.86 12.72 -5.17
CA TYR A 279 -11.14 13.27 -4.71
C TYR A 279 -12.02 13.69 -5.89
N GLY A 280 -13.33 13.52 -5.73
CA GLY A 280 -14.32 13.73 -6.81
C GLY A 280 -15.02 15.09 -6.80
N ASP A 281 -14.64 16.02 -5.92
CA ASP A 281 -15.27 17.35 -5.83
C ASP A 281 -14.67 18.32 -6.87
N PRO A 282 -15.47 18.82 -7.84
CA PRO A 282 -14.99 19.70 -8.90
C PRO A 282 -14.92 21.18 -8.49
N SER A 283 -15.21 21.53 -7.24
CA SER A 283 -15.17 22.91 -6.77
C SER A 283 -13.75 23.50 -6.85
N PRO A 284 -13.59 24.83 -7.03
CA PRO A 284 -12.27 25.46 -7.08
C PRO A 284 -11.43 25.24 -5.81
N VAL A 285 -12.10 24.96 -4.68
CA VAL A 285 -11.43 24.68 -3.40
C VAL A 285 -10.82 23.28 -3.37
N ARG A 286 -11.39 22.31 -4.13
CA ARG A 286 -11.09 20.89 -3.95
C ARG A 286 -10.72 20.14 -5.22
N SER A 287 -10.95 20.66 -6.42
CA SER A 287 -10.70 19.98 -7.69
C SER A 287 -9.25 19.53 -7.92
N TRP A 288 -8.32 20.06 -7.16
CA TRP A 288 -6.91 19.71 -7.16
C TRP A 288 -6.53 18.62 -6.15
N GLN A 289 -7.43 18.17 -5.28
CA GLN A 289 -7.16 17.17 -4.26
C GLN A 289 -6.93 15.78 -4.88
N ASN A 290 -5.68 15.39 -5.03
CA ASN A 290 -5.25 14.10 -5.54
C ASN A 290 -3.88 13.79 -4.97
N TYR A 291 -3.78 12.80 -4.08
CA TYR A 291 -2.58 12.52 -3.30
C TYR A 291 -1.98 11.17 -3.64
N PHE A 292 -0.67 11.11 -3.79
CA PHE A 292 0.09 9.85 -3.94
C PHE A 292 0.77 9.55 -2.60
N ASP A 293 0.07 8.83 -1.74
CA ASP A 293 0.51 8.61 -0.36
C ASP A 293 1.86 7.88 -0.28
N THR A 294 2.12 6.97 -1.21
CA THR A 294 3.42 6.30 -1.30
C THR A 294 4.48 7.20 -1.91
N GLY A 295 4.22 7.80 -3.07
CA GLY A 295 5.25 8.54 -3.83
C GLY A 295 5.48 9.97 -3.37
N GLU A 296 4.47 10.66 -2.82
CA GLU A 296 4.58 12.05 -2.34
C GLU A 296 4.89 12.13 -0.84
N TYR A 297 4.31 11.23 0.00
CA TYR A 297 4.42 11.32 1.45
C TYR A 297 5.29 10.23 2.08
N LEU A 298 5.56 9.12 1.35
CA LEU A 298 6.40 8.00 1.78
C LEU A 298 5.78 7.24 2.97
N ILE A 299 4.84 6.35 2.68
CA ILE A 299 4.08 5.61 3.70
C ILE A 299 4.95 4.80 4.66
N GLY A 300 6.11 4.32 4.21
CA GLY A 300 7.05 3.61 5.09
C GLY A 300 7.72 4.55 6.10
N ARG A 301 8.06 5.79 5.71
CA ARG A 301 8.56 6.80 6.66
C ARG A 301 7.53 7.17 7.73
N LEU A 302 6.24 7.09 7.39
CA LEU A 302 5.13 7.42 8.26
C LEU A 302 4.59 6.20 9.03
N ALA A 303 5.29 5.05 8.98
CA ALA A 303 4.86 3.85 9.66
C ALA A 303 4.78 4.05 11.17
N ASN A 304 3.78 3.41 11.77
CA ASN A 304 3.49 3.52 13.20
C ASN A 304 4.31 2.52 14.02
N SER A 305 4.62 2.88 15.26
CA SER A 305 5.09 1.93 16.26
C SER A 305 3.92 1.12 16.79
N LEU A 306 3.95 -0.20 16.62
CA LEU A 306 2.84 -1.09 16.95
C LEU A 306 2.93 -1.57 18.42
N GLU A 307 1.76 -1.80 19.05
CA GLU A 307 1.65 -2.20 20.43
C GLU A 307 0.86 -3.51 20.60
N LEU A 308 1.40 -4.42 21.42
CA LEU A 308 0.72 -5.66 21.77
C LEU A 308 -0.56 -5.36 22.56
N GLY A 309 -1.65 -5.97 22.13
CA GLY A 309 -2.97 -5.78 22.73
C GLY A 309 -3.81 -4.65 22.12
N CYS A 310 -3.16 -3.73 21.38
CA CYS A 310 -3.83 -2.69 20.60
C CYS A 310 -3.88 -3.07 19.12
N ASP A 311 -2.72 -3.28 18.50
CA ASP A 311 -2.59 -3.52 17.07
C ASP A 311 -2.55 -5.01 16.73
N CYS A 312 -2.01 -5.83 17.60
CA CYS A 312 -1.80 -7.27 17.40
C CYS A 312 -2.14 -8.06 18.68
N LEU A 313 -2.57 -9.33 18.51
CA LEU A 313 -2.84 -10.26 19.60
C LEU A 313 -2.08 -11.58 19.40
N GLY A 314 -1.63 -12.22 20.49
CA GLY A 314 -0.95 -13.52 20.47
C GLY A 314 0.56 -13.42 20.70
N GLU A 315 1.31 -14.41 20.22
CA GLU A 315 2.78 -14.43 20.23
C GLU A 315 3.31 -13.63 19.05
N ILE A 316 3.80 -12.43 19.32
CA ILE A 316 4.17 -11.45 18.30
C ILE A 316 5.69 -11.36 18.16
N HIS A 317 6.18 -11.38 16.94
CA HIS A 317 7.53 -10.95 16.60
C HIS A 317 7.49 -9.57 15.94
N TYR A 318 8.17 -8.61 16.54
CA TYR A 318 8.29 -7.26 16.00
C TYR A 318 9.64 -7.05 15.32
N ILE A 319 9.63 -6.33 14.20
CA ILE A 319 10.82 -5.84 13.53
C ILE A 319 10.78 -4.31 13.57
N SER A 320 11.90 -3.69 13.95
CA SER A 320 12.05 -2.24 14.04
C SER A 320 12.92 -1.74 12.87
N PRO A 321 12.31 -1.30 11.75
CA PRO A 321 13.06 -0.78 10.63
C PRO A 321 13.69 0.57 10.96
N VAL A 322 14.76 0.89 10.24
CA VAL A 322 15.48 2.17 10.34
C VAL A 322 15.29 2.94 9.04
N VAL A 323 14.87 4.19 9.16
CA VAL A 323 14.75 5.15 8.06
C VAL A 323 15.63 6.37 8.35
N THR A 324 15.68 7.34 7.45
CA THR A 324 16.42 8.58 7.67
C THR A 324 15.49 9.78 7.80
N ASP A 325 15.89 10.78 8.62
CA ASP A 325 15.31 12.10 8.59
C ASP A 325 15.87 12.96 7.45
N ALA A 326 15.38 14.18 7.29
CA ALA A 326 15.80 15.08 6.24
C ALA A 326 17.27 15.56 6.41
N ASP A 327 17.81 15.48 7.62
CA ASP A 327 19.20 15.83 7.94
C ASP A 327 20.16 14.64 7.81
N GLY A 328 19.65 13.47 7.40
CA GLY A 328 20.43 12.25 7.23
C GLY A 328 20.80 11.57 8.54
N ASN A 329 20.00 11.74 9.59
CA ASN A 329 20.17 10.98 10.82
C ASN A 329 19.23 9.75 10.80
N ALA A 330 19.69 8.66 11.37
CA ALA A 330 18.89 7.44 11.47
C ALA A 330 17.71 7.62 12.45
N GLN A 331 16.56 7.13 12.06
CA GLN A 331 15.32 7.12 12.85
C GLN A 331 14.81 5.68 12.90
N THR A 332 14.78 5.09 14.08
CA THR A 332 14.23 3.75 14.29
C THR A 332 12.74 3.82 14.52
N ILE A 333 11.96 3.13 13.69
CA ILE A 333 10.52 2.94 13.91
C ILE A 333 10.37 1.70 14.79
N ALA A 334 10.19 1.89 16.09
CA ALA A 334 10.07 0.78 17.03
C ALA A 334 8.83 -0.08 16.69
N ASN A 335 9.00 -1.41 16.59
CA ASN A 335 7.89 -2.32 16.26
C ASN A 335 7.15 -1.95 14.96
N GLY A 336 7.84 -1.42 13.96
CA GLY A 336 7.19 -0.94 12.72
C GLY A 336 6.58 -2.06 11.87
N ILE A 337 7.02 -3.31 12.04
CA ILE A 337 6.44 -4.49 11.40
C ILE A 337 6.04 -5.49 12.48
N CYS A 338 4.82 -6.03 12.35
CA CYS A 338 4.27 -7.08 13.21
C CYS A 338 4.19 -8.39 12.43
N MET A 339 4.64 -9.49 13.04
CA MET A 339 4.48 -10.83 12.51
C MET A 339 3.92 -11.77 13.57
N HIS A 340 2.86 -12.53 13.25
CA HIS A 340 2.23 -13.49 14.14
C HIS A 340 1.43 -14.53 13.37
N GLU A 341 0.95 -15.56 14.09
CA GLU A 341 0.08 -16.58 13.54
C GLU A 341 -1.37 -16.36 13.96
N GLU A 342 -2.29 -16.67 13.07
CA GLU A 342 -3.73 -16.65 13.35
C GLU A 342 -4.39 -17.97 13.00
N ASP A 343 -5.41 -18.37 13.79
CA ASP A 343 -6.35 -19.40 13.37
C ASP A 343 -7.23 -18.87 12.23
N ALA A 344 -7.15 -19.52 11.08
CA ALA A 344 -7.92 -19.17 9.88
C ALA A 344 -9.07 -20.17 9.62
N SER A 345 -9.63 -20.73 10.68
CA SER A 345 -10.81 -21.60 10.66
C SER A 345 -10.57 -22.95 9.98
N ILE A 346 -11.39 -23.34 9.03
CA ILE A 346 -11.38 -24.65 8.35
C ILE A 346 -10.50 -24.57 7.10
N LEU A 347 -9.50 -25.46 7.03
CA LEU A 347 -8.68 -25.66 5.82
C LEU A 347 -9.36 -26.64 4.87
N SER A 348 -9.79 -27.79 5.39
CA SER A 348 -10.52 -28.79 4.62
C SER A 348 -11.42 -29.63 5.52
N LYS A 349 -12.59 -30.02 5.01
CA LYS A 349 -13.56 -30.81 5.76
C LYS A 349 -14.41 -31.64 4.81
N HIS A 350 -14.60 -32.91 5.16
CA HIS A 350 -15.53 -33.81 4.49
C HIS A 350 -16.05 -34.90 5.44
N ALA A 351 -17.29 -35.27 5.28
CA ALA A 351 -17.87 -36.49 5.86
C ALA A 351 -18.38 -37.31 4.69
N ASP A 352 -17.77 -38.48 4.49
CA ASP A 352 -18.10 -39.37 3.38
C ASP A 352 -19.12 -40.43 3.85
N ASP A 353 -20.32 -40.34 3.31
CA ASP A 353 -21.43 -41.25 3.65
C ASP A 353 -21.17 -42.69 3.18
N TRP A 354 -20.32 -42.90 2.16
CA TRP A 354 -20.05 -44.24 1.64
C TRP A 354 -19.00 -44.97 2.45
N SER A 355 -17.92 -44.33 2.81
CA SER A 355 -16.85 -44.94 3.60
C SER A 355 -17.02 -44.75 5.10
N GLY A 356 -17.89 -43.82 5.53
CA GLY A 356 -18.04 -43.40 6.91
C GLY A 356 -16.85 -42.56 7.44
N VAL A 357 -15.90 -42.20 6.56
CA VAL A 357 -14.71 -41.42 6.94
C VAL A 357 -15.08 -39.98 7.17
N LYS A 358 -14.70 -39.46 8.35
CA LYS A 358 -14.77 -38.02 8.67
C LYS A 358 -13.37 -37.44 8.69
N TYR A 359 -13.19 -36.35 7.95
CA TYR A 359 -11.91 -35.66 7.79
C TYR A 359 -12.08 -34.16 8.06
N THR A 360 -11.24 -33.59 8.92
CA THR A 360 -11.21 -32.15 9.18
C THR A 360 -9.77 -31.73 9.43
N ARG A 361 -9.37 -30.59 8.84
CA ARG A 361 -8.11 -29.90 9.12
C ARG A 361 -8.39 -28.42 9.40
N ARG A 362 -7.70 -27.89 10.40
CA ARG A 362 -7.73 -26.45 10.73
C ARG A 362 -6.77 -25.71 9.83
N ASN A 363 -7.15 -24.51 9.43
CA ASN A 363 -6.26 -23.60 8.74
C ASN A 363 -5.54 -22.70 9.74
N ARG A 364 -4.35 -22.32 9.38
CA ARG A 364 -3.54 -21.33 10.07
C ARG A 364 -2.94 -20.42 9.02
N ARG A 365 -2.72 -19.15 9.36
CA ARG A 365 -2.03 -18.20 8.50
C ARG A 365 -0.92 -17.48 9.25
N LEU A 366 0.18 -17.22 8.57
CA LEU A 366 1.17 -16.26 9.01
C LEU A 366 0.75 -14.89 8.54
N VAL A 367 0.76 -13.92 9.46
CA VAL A 367 0.46 -12.51 9.20
C VAL A 367 1.75 -11.72 9.28
N ILE A 368 2.03 -10.91 8.26
CA ILE A 368 3.12 -9.94 8.25
C ILE A 368 2.51 -8.60 7.87
N SER A 369 2.59 -7.61 8.74
CA SER A 369 1.86 -6.35 8.56
C SER A 369 2.61 -5.15 9.10
N PHE A 370 2.24 -3.97 8.59
CA PHE A 370 2.58 -2.67 9.15
C PHE A 370 1.39 -1.72 9.03
N PHE A 371 1.39 -0.66 9.83
CA PHE A 371 0.43 0.42 9.81
C PHE A 371 1.12 1.74 9.50
N THR A 372 0.39 2.66 8.87
CA THR A 372 0.87 4.01 8.58
C THR A 372 -0.25 5.03 8.72
N THR A 373 0.07 6.22 9.20
CA THR A 373 -0.86 7.36 9.29
C THR A 373 -0.46 8.41 8.27
N VAL A 374 -1.34 8.67 7.30
CA VAL A 374 -1.13 9.71 6.28
C VAL A 374 -2.19 10.79 6.47
N GLY A 375 -1.82 11.86 7.18
CA GLY A 375 -2.73 12.95 7.52
C GLY A 375 -3.86 12.48 8.45
N ASN A 376 -5.06 12.37 7.89
CA ASN A 376 -6.28 11.98 8.59
C ASN A 376 -6.63 10.49 8.48
N TYR A 377 -5.99 9.77 7.56
CA TYR A 377 -6.25 8.33 7.34
C TYR A 377 -5.16 7.46 7.92
N ASP A 378 -5.59 6.29 8.40
CA ASP A 378 -4.75 5.21 8.86
C ASP A 378 -4.92 3.99 7.94
N TYR A 379 -3.80 3.45 7.50
CA TYR A 379 -3.78 2.29 6.61
C TYR A 379 -2.98 1.15 7.21
N GLY A 380 -3.60 -0.02 7.29
CA GLY A 380 -2.93 -1.27 7.62
C GLY A 380 -2.71 -2.12 6.37
N PHE A 381 -1.50 -2.61 6.18
CA PHE A 381 -1.11 -3.45 5.05
C PHE A 381 -0.73 -4.82 5.55
N TYR A 382 -1.53 -5.84 5.18
CA TYR A 382 -1.45 -7.19 5.71
C TYR A 382 -1.16 -8.19 4.60
N TRP A 383 -0.07 -8.92 4.73
CA TRP A 383 0.21 -10.11 3.93
C TRP A 383 -0.10 -11.34 4.75
N TYR A 384 -0.89 -12.25 4.18
CA TYR A 384 -1.27 -13.53 4.78
C TYR A 384 -0.73 -14.69 3.95
N LEU A 385 0.00 -15.59 4.59
CA LEU A 385 0.48 -16.83 3.99
C LEU A 385 -0.29 -18.00 4.60
N TYR A 386 -0.87 -18.85 3.77
CA TYR A 386 -1.71 -19.96 4.20
C TYR A 386 -1.04 -21.31 4.01
N LEU A 387 -1.50 -22.34 4.75
CA LEU A 387 -0.95 -23.71 4.68
C LEU A 387 -1.10 -24.38 3.31
N ASP A 388 -2.02 -23.93 2.48
CA ASP A 388 -2.28 -24.48 1.14
C ASP A 388 -1.47 -23.83 0.02
N GLY A 389 -0.56 -22.95 0.34
CA GLY A 389 0.25 -22.20 -0.64
C GLY A 389 -0.42 -20.91 -1.14
N THR A 390 -1.58 -20.55 -0.61
CA THR A 390 -2.26 -19.28 -0.93
C THR A 390 -1.53 -18.11 -0.27
N ILE A 391 -1.42 -17.00 -0.99
CA ILE A 391 -0.97 -15.69 -0.50
C ILE A 391 -2.15 -14.73 -0.67
N GLU A 392 -2.49 -13.99 0.37
CA GLU A 392 -3.51 -12.96 0.34
C GLU A 392 -2.90 -11.63 0.79
N PHE A 393 -3.33 -10.55 0.18
CA PHE A 393 -3.05 -9.20 0.63
C PHE A 393 -4.37 -8.50 0.98
N GLU A 394 -4.36 -7.80 2.10
CA GLU A 394 -5.47 -6.98 2.56
C GLU A 394 -4.97 -5.61 2.99
N ALA A 395 -5.54 -4.55 2.41
CA ALA A 395 -5.42 -3.19 2.90
C ALA A 395 -6.62 -2.87 3.80
N LYS A 396 -6.36 -2.32 4.97
CA LYS A 396 -7.35 -1.83 5.93
C LYS A 396 -7.28 -0.32 5.96
N ALA A 397 -8.39 0.36 5.72
CA ALA A 397 -8.51 1.81 5.77
C ALA A 397 -9.40 2.22 6.93
N THR A 398 -8.92 3.15 7.76
CA THR A 398 -9.62 3.69 8.93
C THR A 398 -9.14 5.11 9.21
N GLY A 399 -9.36 5.65 10.41
CA GLY A 399 -8.99 7.00 10.81
C GLY A 399 -10.17 7.96 10.72
N ILE A 400 -9.93 9.19 10.32
CA ILE A 400 -10.94 10.25 10.23
C ILE A 400 -11.15 10.60 8.76
N VAL A 401 -12.40 10.69 8.30
CA VAL A 401 -12.69 11.16 6.93
C VAL A 401 -12.19 12.58 6.73
N PHE A 402 -11.64 12.88 5.56
CA PHE A 402 -11.31 14.25 5.19
C PHE A 402 -12.61 15.04 5.00
N THR A 403 -12.78 16.12 5.76
CA THR A 403 -14.06 16.83 5.84
C THR A 403 -14.10 18.11 5.00
N SER A 404 -15.32 18.57 4.75
CA SER A 404 -15.68 19.82 4.10
C SER A 404 -16.88 20.44 4.79
N ALA A 405 -17.18 21.71 4.51
CA ALA A 405 -18.53 22.19 4.72
C ALA A 405 -19.49 21.45 3.77
N MET A 406 -20.70 21.15 4.24
CA MET A 406 -21.72 20.51 3.38
C MET A 406 -22.34 21.56 2.46
N ILE A 407 -21.92 21.56 1.19
CA ILE A 407 -22.35 22.54 0.18
C ILE A 407 -23.20 21.88 -0.90
N ASP A 408 -22.75 20.72 -1.40
CA ASP A 408 -23.39 20.01 -2.53
C ASP A 408 -23.36 18.49 -2.28
N ASP A 409 -24.54 17.90 -2.13
CA ASP A 409 -24.73 16.46 -1.87
C ASP A 409 -24.40 15.55 -3.07
N ARG A 410 -24.13 16.13 -4.23
CA ARG A 410 -23.67 15.36 -5.39
C ARG A 410 -22.23 14.90 -5.27
N PHE A 411 -21.41 15.56 -4.43
CA PHE A 411 -19.98 15.34 -4.34
C PHE A 411 -19.48 15.03 -2.93
N ALA A 412 -20.35 15.09 -1.94
CA ALA A 412 -20.06 14.82 -0.54
C ALA A 412 -21.26 14.19 0.18
N SER A 413 -21.01 13.41 1.22
CA SER A 413 -22.03 12.97 2.17
C SER A 413 -22.07 13.90 3.37
N GLU A 414 -23.27 14.19 3.91
CA GLU A 414 -23.42 14.89 5.19
C GLU A 414 -23.14 13.92 6.35
N MET A 415 -22.16 14.28 7.19
CA MET A 415 -21.71 13.47 8.33
C MET A 415 -22.30 13.94 9.66
N ALA A 416 -22.46 15.27 9.78
CA ALA A 416 -23.09 15.97 10.89
C ALA A 416 -23.69 17.26 10.35
N PRO A 417 -24.54 17.99 11.10
CA PRO A 417 -25.17 19.20 10.57
C PRO A 417 -24.17 20.20 10.00
N GLY A 418 -24.24 20.42 8.68
CA GLY A 418 -23.35 21.29 7.92
C GLY A 418 -21.94 20.76 7.67
N LEU A 419 -21.59 19.56 8.17
CA LEU A 419 -20.32 18.90 7.96
C LEU A 419 -20.45 17.85 6.85
N GLY A 420 -19.68 18.00 5.78
CA GLY A 420 -19.59 17.08 4.67
C GLY A 420 -18.30 16.26 4.66
N ALA A 421 -18.29 15.17 3.92
CA ALA A 421 -17.10 14.39 3.57
C ALA A 421 -17.10 14.12 2.07
N PRO A 422 -16.16 14.67 1.29
CA PRO A 422 -16.10 14.53 -0.16
C PRO A 422 -15.91 13.09 -0.61
N PHE A 423 -16.53 12.70 -1.72
CA PHE A 423 -16.34 11.39 -2.35
C PHE A 423 -14.91 11.24 -2.87
N HIS A 424 -14.32 10.06 -2.69
CA HIS A 424 -12.94 9.79 -3.11
C HIS A 424 -12.70 8.29 -3.30
N GLN A 425 -11.53 7.96 -3.82
CA GLN A 425 -11.08 6.58 -3.93
C GLN A 425 -9.74 6.41 -3.18
N HIS A 426 -9.51 5.21 -2.65
CA HIS A 426 -8.20 4.74 -2.20
C HIS A 426 -7.77 3.66 -3.17
N ILE A 427 -6.78 3.94 -4.02
CA ILE A 427 -6.34 3.05 -5.08
C ILE A 427 -4.92 2.58 -4.81
N PHE A 428 -4.73 1.28 -4.74
CA PHE A 428 -3.47 0.62 -4.44
C PHE A 428 -2.92 -0.05 -5.68
N GLY A 429 -1.61 0.07 -5.90
CA GLY A 429 -0.86 -0.61 -6.95
C GLY A 429 0.11 -1.63 -6.36
N ALA A 430 -0.22 -2.91 -6.42
CA ALA A 430 0.68 -3.98 -6.01
C ALA A 430 1.69 -4.30 -7.11
N ARG A 431 2.96 -4.49 -6.74
CA ARG A 431 4.02 -5.05 -7.58
C ARG A 431 4.27 -6.50 -7.17
N LEU A 432 4.17 -7.41 -8.13
CA LEU A 432 4.36 -8.85 -7.96
C LEU A 432 5.36 -9.36 -9.03
N ASP A 433 6.60 -9.58 -8.63
CA ASP A 433 7.64 -10.10 -9.51
C ASP A 433 7.61 -11.63 -9.46
N PHE A 434 6.82 -12.26 -10.34
CA PHE A 434 6.69 -13.71 -10.38
C PHE A 434 7.97 -14.39 -10.87
N ALA A 435 8.32 -15.50 -10.21
CA ALA A 435 9.51 -16.30 -10.52
C ALA A 435 9.27 -17.80 -10.26
N LEU A 436 8.17 -18.34 -10.79
CA LEU A 436 7.75 -19.73 -10.55
C LEU A 436 8.86 -20.71 -10.92
N ASP A 437 9.36 -21.49 -9.94
CA ASP A 437 10.50 -22.38 -10.07
C ASP A 437 11.73 -21.71 -10.70
N SER A 438 11.90 -20.39 -10.47
CA SER A 438 12.97 -19.53 -11.02
C SER A 438 13.04 -19.51 -12.56
N GLY A 439 11.95 -19.85 -13.24
CA GLY A 439 11.88 -19.90 -14.70
C GLY A 439 11.14 -18.71 -15.33
N PRO A 440 10.95 -18.76 -16.65
CA PRO A 440 10.23 -17.74 -17.40
C PRO A 440 8.72 -17.81 -17.12
N SER A 441 8.02 -16.73 -17.39
CA SER A 441 6.59 -16.58 -17.14
C SER A 441 5.77 -16.52 -18.43
N ARG A 442 4.54 -17.01 -18.33
CA ARG A 442 3.45 -16.81 -19.29
C ARG A 442 2.22 -16.36 -18.54
N VAL A 443 1.56 -15.31 -18.98
CA VAL A 443 0.33 -14.80 -18.38
C VAL A 443 -0.87 -15.23 -19.24
N ILE A 444 -1.86 -15.83 -18.58
CA ILE A 444 -3.10 -16.32 -19.20
C ILE A 444 -4.29 -15.63 -18.52
N GLU A 445 -5.12 -14.96 -19.30
CA GLU A 445 -6.43 -14.50 -18.84
C GLU A 445 -7.44 -15.62 -18.98
N GLU A 446 -8.19 -15.91 -17.91
CA GLU A 446 -9.26 -16.88 -17.87
C GLU A 446 -10.61 -16.22 -17.64
N GLU A 447 -11.64 -16.64 -18.37
CA GLU A 447 -13.02 -16.20 -18.19
C GLU A 447 -14.00 -17.38 -18.30
N ALA A 448 -15.09 -17.33 -17.56
CA ALA A 448 -16.21 -18.22 -17.73
C ALA A 448 -17.03 -17.86 -18.99
N VAL A 449 -17.33 -18.85 -19.82
CA VAL A 449 -18.06 -18.68 -21.07
C VAL A 449 -19.33 -19.54 -21.03
N ARG A 450 -20.49 -18.90 -21.14
CA ARG A 450 -21.78 -19.60 -21.29
C ARG A 450 -21.89 -20.18 -22.69
N LEU A 451 -22.32 -21.43 -22.78
CA LEU A 451 -22.59 -22.04 -24.07
C LEU A 451 -24.07 -21.87 -24.42
N PRO A 452 -24.40 -21.52 -25.69
CA PRO A 452 -25.78 -21.36 -26.11
C PRO A 452 -26.53 -22.73 -26.12
N ILE A 453 -27.86 -22.69 -26.10
CA ILE A 453 -28.67 -23.87 -26.33
C ILE A 453 -28.40 -24.35 -27.76
N SER A 454 -28.01 -25.62 -27.90
CA SER A 454 -27.67 -26.26 -29.17
C SER A 454 -27.88 -27.77 -29.09
N ALA A 455 -27.59 -28.48 -30.16
CA ALA A 455 -27.60 -29.94 -30.15
C ALA A 455 -26.60 -30.54 -29.12
N GLU A 456 -25.49 -29.85 -28.87
CA GLU A 456 -24.48 -30.23 -27.89
C GLU A 456 -24.80 -29.77 -26.47
N ASN A 457 -25.68 -28.76 -26.34
CA ASN A 457 -26.13 -28.22 -25.07
C ASN A 457 -27.65 -28.04 -25.06
N PRO A 458 -28.42 -29.10 -25.15
CA PRO A 458 -29.89 -29.03 -25.37
C PRO A 458 -30.64 -28.46 -24.15
N ARG A 459 -30.05 -28.47 -22.97
CA ARG A 459 -30.65 -27.92 -21.75
C ARG A 459 -30.16 -26.51 -21.43
N GLY A 460 -29.12 -26.00 -22.14
CA GLY A 460 -28.59 -24.64 -21.96
C GLY A 460 -27.84 -24.40 -20.64
N ASN A 461 -27.48 -25.45 -19.92
CA ASN A 461 -26.80 -25.36 -18.61
C ASN A 461 -25.27 -25.52 -18.69
N ALA A 462 -24.72 -25.79 -19.88
CA ALA A 462 -23.28 -25.92 -20.04
C ALA A 462 -22.57 -24.57 -20.08
N PHE A 463 -21.41 -24.55 -19.49
CA PHE A 463 -20.44 -23.46 -19.57
C PHE A 463 -19.02 -24.02 -19.68
N THR A 464 -18.12 -23.22 -20.16
CA THR A 464 -16.69 -23.55 -20.27
C THR A 464 -15.85 -22.37 -19.81
N ARG A 465 -14.55 -22.44 -19.99
CA ARG A 465 -13.64 -21.32 -19.78
C ARG A 465 -12.87 -21.00 -21.05
N SER A 466 -12.60 -19.74 -21.28
CA SER A 466 -11.63 -19.26 -22.26
C SER A 466 -10.25 -19.15 -21.64
N HIS A 467 -9.23 -19.29 -22.46
CA HIS A 467 -7.84 -19.04 -22.10
C HIS A 467 -7.24 -18.13 -23.17
N THR A 468 -6.82 -16.95 -22.77
CA THR A 468 -6.15 -15.99 -23.67
C THR A 468 -4.75 -15.72 -23.16
N VAL A 469 -3.73 -16.06 -23.93
CA VAL A 469 -2.35 -15.72 -23.62
C VAL A 469 -2.14 -14.24 -23.87
N LEU A 470 -1.61 -13.53 -22.88
CA LEU A 470 -1.19 -12.14 -22.99
C LEU A 470 0.28 -12.14 -23.38
N GLY A 471 0.57 -11.92 -24.66
CA GLY A 471 1.90 -12.12 -25.23
C GLY A 471 2.79 -10.88 -25.19
N THR A 472 2.19 -9.68 -25.13
CA THR A 472 2.92 -8.41 -25.09
C THR A 472 2.42 -7.50 -24.00
N GLU A 473 3.21 -6.48 -23.65
CA GLU A 473 2.88 -5.53 -22.60
C GLU A 473 1.52 -4.84 -22.83
N LYS A 474 1.25 -4.37 -24.06
CA LYS A 474 -0.04 -3.73 -24.40
C LYS A 474 -1.21 -4.71 -24.39
N GLN A 475 -0.99 -5.97 -24.73
CA GLN A 475 -2.04 -7.00 -24.58
C GLN A 475 -2.36 -7.30 -23.13
N ALA A 476 -1.42 -7.05 -22.23
CA ALA A 476 -1.56 -7.30 -20.79
C ALA A 476 -2.09 -6.09 -20.00
N VAL A 477 -2.60 -5.09 -20.67
CA VAL A 477 -3.36 -3.98 -20.04
C VAL A 477 -4.83 -4.37 -19.98
N ARG A 478 -5.33 -4.75 -18.78
CA ARG A 478 -6.63 -5.42 -18.65
C ARG A 478 -7.49 -4.81 -17.56
N ASP A 479 -8.79 -4.75 -17.82
CA ASP A 479 -9.81 -4.39 -16.84
C ASP A 479 -10.36 -5.62 -16.11
N ASN A 480 -10.95 -5.43 -14.94
CA ASN A 480 -11.77 -6.43 -14.27
C ASN A 480 -13.00 -6.80 -15.12
N ASN A 481 -13.43 -8.06 -15.03
CA ASN A 481 -14.69 -8.53 -15.59
C ASN A 481 -15.39 -9.48 -14.61
N PRO A 482 -16.00 -8.96 -13.54
CA PRO A 482 -16.65 -9.81 -12.53
C PRO A 482 -17.82 -10.63 -13.11
N THR A 483 -18.49 -10.16 -14.16
CA THR A 483 -19.59 -10.89 -14.82
C THR A 483 -19.11 -12.20 -15.46
N ALA A 484 -17.90 -12.23 -16.00
CA ALA A 484 -17.26 -13.42 -16.55
C ALA A 484 -16.33 -14.12 -15.55
N GLY A 485 -16.21 -13.63 -14.32
CA GLY A 485 -15.28 -14.14 -13.32
C GLY A 485 -13.83 -14.15 -13.80
N ARG A 486 -13.40 -13.05 -14.46
CA ARG A 486 -12.03 -12.91 -15.00
C ARG A 486 -11.00 -13.08 -13.92
N THR A 487 -9.98 -13.89 -14.21
CA THR A 487 -8.78 -14.10 -13.40
C THR A 487 -7.55 -14.15 -14.30
N TRP A 488 -6.37 -14.00 -13.71
CA TRP A 488 -5.11 -14.10 -14.44
C TRP A 488 -4.23 -15.19 -13.82
N VAL A 489 -3.71 -16.07 -14.66
CA VAL A 489 -2.83 -17.15 -14.25
C VAL A 489 -1.44 -16.89 -14.79
N VAL A 490 -0.47 -16.75 -13.89
CA VAL A 490 0.94 -16.74 -14.25
C VAL A 490 1.43 -18.18 -14.22
N THR A 491 2.01 -18.67 -15.31
CA THR A 491 2.54 -20.03 -15.41
C THR A 491 4.03 -20.01 -15.78
N ASN A 492 4.75 -21.04 -15.35
CA ASN A 492 6.09 -21.33 -15.91
C ASN A 492 5.94 -22.41 -17.00
N PRO A 493 6.14 -22.06 -18.30
CA PRO A 493 5.95 -23.01 -19.40
C PRO A 493 6.99 -24.15 -19.42
N GLU A 494 8.13 -23.99 -18.74
CA GLU A 494 9.21 -24.97 -18.69
C GLU A 494 9.05 -25.97 -17.54
N SER A 495 8.42 -25.56 -16.41
CA SER A 495 8.14 -26.42 -15.27
C SER A 495 6.74 -27.02 -15.37
N LYS A 496 6.63 -28.35 -15.17
CA LYS A 496 5.39 -29.07 -15.35
C LYS A 496 5.06 -29.95 -14.15
N ASN A 497 3.79 -30.00 -13.80
CA ASN A 497 3.28 -30.94 -12.82
C ASN A 497 3.18 -32.36 -13.40
N TYR A 498 2.80 -33.34 -12.56
CA TYR A 498 2.71 -34.76 -12.95
C TYR A 498 1.72 -35.05 -14.10
N LEU A 499 0.79 -34.15 -14.39
CA LEU A 499 -0.13 -34.22 -15.53
C LEU A 499 0.48 -33.64 -16.82
N GLY A 500 1.73 -33.22 -16.79
CA GLY A 500 2.42 -32.59 -17.92
C GLY A 500 1.94 -31.15 -18.22
N LYS A 501 1.19 -30.51 -17.31
CA LYS A 501 0.72 -29.13 -17.46
C LYS A 501 1.70 -28.15 -16.81
N PRO A 502 1.88 -26.96 -17.38
CA PRO A 502 2.66 -25.90 -16.76
C PRO A 502 2.19 -25.62 -15.33
N VAL A 503 3.16 -25.43 -14.43
CA VAL A 503 2.85 -25.01 -13.05
C VAL A 503 2.46 -23.55 -13.04
N GLY A 504 1.58 -23.13 -12.12
CA GLY A 504 1.06 -21.77 -12.12
C GLY A 504 0.54 -21.29 -10.78
N TYR A 505 0.34 -19.97 -10.72
CA TYR A 505 -0.38 -19.26 -9.67
C TYR A 505 -1.42 -18.33 -10.28
N LYS A 506 -2.59 -18.29 -9.67
CA LYS A 506 -3.76 -17.53 -10.14
C LYS A 506 -3.99 -16.30 -9.29
N LEU A 507 -3.99 -15.12 -9.91
CA LEU A 507 -4.43 -13.86 -9.31
C LEU A 507 -5.96 -13.75 -9.40
N MET A 508 -6.58 -13.53 -8.26
CA MET A 508 -8.01 -13.31 -8.10
C MET A 508 -8.24 -11.90 -7.58
N SER A 509 -8.73 -11.03 -8.46
CA SER A 509 -9.14 -9.67 -8.11
C SER A 509 -10.54 -9.67 -7.49
N GLN A 510 -10.83 -8.69 -6.64
CA GLN A 510 -12.19 -8.46 -6.12
C GLN A 510 -13.13 -7.83 -7.15
N GLY A 511 -12.61 -7.37 -8.30
CA GLY A 511 -13.44 -6.83 -9.39
C GLY A 511 -14.02 -5.45 -9.12
N LEU A 512 -13.38 -4.66 -8.26
CA LEU A 512 -13.79 -3.31 -7.88
C LEU A 512 -13.42 -2.27 -8.96
N PRO A 513 -14.04 -1.08 -8.96
CA PRO A 513 -13.71 -0.01 -9.89
C PRO A 513 -12.24 0.40 -9.80
N THR A 514 -11.63 0.69 -10.94
CA THR A 514 -10.36 1.38 -11.08
C THR A 514 -10.57 2.90 -11.00
N LEU A 515 -9.57 3.70 -11.37
CA LEU A 515 -9.64 5.16 -11.33
C LEU A 515 -10.88 5.70 -12.06
N LEU A 516 -11.70 6.49 -11.36
CA LEU A 516 -12.93 7.11 -11.90
C LEU A 516 -12.69 8.49 -12.53
N ALA A 517 -11.52 9.08 -12.35
CA ALA A 517 -11.19 10.35 -12.99
C ALA A 517 -11.20 10.22 -14.52
N ALA A 518 -11.67 11.26 -15.18
CA ALA A 518 -11.83 11.27 -16.64
C ALA A 518 -10.47 11.10 -17.35
N GLU A 519 -10.47 10.34 -18.44
CA GLU A 519 -9.33 10.25 -19.36
C GLU A 519 -8.89 11.65 -19.80
N GLY A 520 -7.59 11.90 -19.82
CA GLY A 520 -7.00 13.20 -20.15
C GLY A 520 -6.92 14.21 -18.99
N SER A 521 -7.54 13.93 -17.82
CA SER A 521 -7.32 14.75 -16.63
C SER A 521 -5.88 14.66 -16.11
N SER A 522 -5.44 15.66 -15.34
CA SER A 522 -4.11 15.66 -14.72
C SER A 522 -3.87 14.39 -13.89
N ILE A 523 -4.83 14.03 -13.06
CA ILE A 523 -4.70 12.84 -12.20
C ILE A 523 -4.67 11.54 -13.00
N HIS A 524 -5.43 11.45 -14.10
CA HIS A 524 -5.41 10.26 -14.97
C HIS A 524 -4.04 10.05 -15.60
N ARG A 525 -3.38 11.13 -16.07
CA ARG A 525 -2.02 11.03 -16.63
C ARG A 525 -0.98 10.66 -15.57
N ARG A 526 -1.08 11.27 -14.38
CA ARG A 526 -0.13 11.05 -13.28
C ARG A 526 -0.28 9.68 -12.62
N ALA A 527 -1.50 9.15 -12.57
CA ALA A 527 -1.86 7.87 -11.97
C ALA A 527 -2.33 6.86 -13.02
N GLU A 528 -1.70 6.79 -14.18
CA GLU A 528 -2.14 5.93 -15.28
C GLU A 528 -2.24 4.46 -14.89
N PHE A 529 -1.35 3.97 -13.98
CA PHE A 529 -1.42 2.62 -13.43
C PHE A 529 -2.79 2.28 -12.82
N ALA A 530 -3.44 3.28 -12.24
CA ALA A 530 -4.72 3.13 -11.57
C ALA A 530 -5.91 3.03 -12.54
N SER A 531 -5.72 3.28 -13.83
CA SER A 531 -6.77 3.23 -14.85
C SER A 531 -7.18 1.82 -15.26
N LYS A 532 -6.36 0.80 -14.96
CA LYS A 532 -6.57 -0.61 -15.31
C LYS A 532 -6.29 -1.52 -14.14
N ALA A 533 -6.97 -2.65 -14.08
CA ALA A 533 -6.81 -3.62 -13.00
C ALA A 533 -5.52 -4.45 -13.09
N LEU A 534 -5.01 -4.64 -14.30
CA LEU A 534 -3.79 -5.40 -14.54
C LEU A 534 -2.93 -4.71 -15.59
N TRP A 535 -1.63 -4.65 -15.29
CA TRP A 535 -0.56 -4.37 -16.22
C TRP A 535 0.51 -5.45 -16.04
N VAL A 536 1.15 -5.86 -17.12
CA VAL A 536 2.31 -6.75 -17.05
C VAL A 536 3.40 -6.19 -17.92
N THR A 537 4.56 -6.00 -17.34
CA THR A 537 5.76 -5.50 -18.06
C THR A 537 6.83 -6.58 -18.09
N LYS A 538 7.69 -6.56 -19.09
CA LYS A 538 8.96 -7.26 -19.01
C LYS A 538 9.73 -6.71 -17.82
N ARG A 539 10.30 -7.61 -16.99
CA ARG A 539 10.98 -7.21 -15.78
C ARG A 539 12.15 -6.29 -16.07
N ASP A 540 12.16 -5.14 -15.43
CA ASP A 540 13.23 -4.17 -15.45
C ASP A 540 13.47 -3.68 -14.02
N TYR A 541 14.72 -3.70 -13.56
CA TYR A 541 15.07 -3.27 -12.21
C TYR A 541 14.93 -1.76 -12.01
N ASP A 542 14.95 -0.98 -13.09
CA ASP A 542 14.78 0.47 -13.02
C ASP A 542 13.30 0.89 -13.06
N HIS A 543 12.39 -0.03 -13.38
CA HIS A 543 10.93 0.12 -13.28
C HIS A 543 10.47 -0.26 -11.86
N ARG A 544 10.60 0.67 -10.90
CA ARG A 544 10.34 0.39 -9.48
C ARG A 544 8.92 0.69 -9.07
N TYR A 545 8.39 1.81 -9.52
CA TYR A 545 7.09 2.35 -9.11
C TYR A 545 6.24 2.68 -10.32
N PRO A 546 4.97 2.28 -10.37
CA PRO A 546 4.15 2.40 -11.58
C PRO A 546 3.83 3.85 -11.97
N THR A 547 4.09 4.81 -11.09
CA THR A 547 4.02 6.25 -11.33
C THR A 547 5.36 6.88 -11.73
N GLY A 548 6.42 6.07 -11.87
CA GLY A 548 7.80 6.56 -11.97
C GLY A 548 8.41 6.91 -10.62
N ASP A 549 9.65 7.33 -10.66
CA ASP A 549 10.44 7.60 -9.44
C ASP A 549 10.06 8.93 -8.76
N PHE A 550 9.69 9.93 -9.54
CA PHE A 550 9.38 11.29 -9.08
C PHE A 550 7.91 11.59 -9.36
N VAL A 551 7.09 11.65 -8.31
CA VAL A 551 5.63 11.77 -8.43
C VAL A 551 5.13 13.16 -8.06
N ASN A 552 5.74 13.79 -7.04
CA ASN A 552 5.29 15.07 -6.52
C ASN A 552 5.44 16.17 -7.58
N GLN A 553 4.35 16.85 -7.91
CA GLN A 553 4.28 17.85 -8.98
C GLN A 553 4.88 17.40 -10.33
N ASN A 554 4.83 16.09 -10.63
CA ASN A 554 5.24 15.54 -11.92
C ASN A 554 4.06 15.60 -12.90
N PRO A 555 4.26 16.07 -14.14
CA PRO A 555 3.18 16.18 -15.13
C PRO A 555 2.68 14.83 -15.70
N GLY A 556 3.24 13.70 -15.28
CA GLY A 556 2.90 12.36 -15.76
C GLY A 556 3.67 11.98 -17.02
N VAL A 557 4.97 12.28 -17.04
CA VAL A 557 5.87 11.99 -18.18
C VAL A 557 6.62 10.67 -18.02
N ASP A 558 6.48 10.02 -16.88
CA ASP A 558 7.11 8.75 -16.54
C ASP A 558 6.07 7.79 -15.96
N GLY A 559 6.45 6.52 -15.76
CA GLY A 559 5.60 5.50 -15.21
C GLY A 559 5.17 4.45 -16.22
N ILE A 560 4.19 3.63 -15.81
CA ILE A 560 3.88 2.37 -16.49
C ILE A 560 3.40 2.54 -17.94
N GLY A 561 2.69 3.62 -18.25
CA GLY A 561 2.24 3.92 -19.61
C GLY A 561 3.42 4.12 -20.56
N SER A 562 4.43 4.91 -20.13
CA SER A 562 5.64 5.14 -20.92
C SER A 562 6.50 3.88 -21.07
N TRP A 563 6.54 3.02 -20.06
CA TRP A 563 7.36 1.80 -20.09
C TRP A 563 6.89 0.79 -21.14
N ILE A 564 5.59 0.78 -21.45
CA ILE A 564 4.99 -0.17 -22.39
C ILE A 564 4.87 0.38 -23.83
N GLU A 565 5.38 1.59 -24.11
CA GLU A 565 5.28 2.20 -25.45
C GLU A 565 5.86 1.30 -26.54
N ASP A 566 6.98 0.63 -26.24
CA ASP A 566 7.67 -0.29 -27.16
C ASP A 566 6.96 -1.65 -27.32
N ASP A 567 5.90 -1.93 -26.55
CA ASP A 567 5.11 -3.17 -26.60
C ASP A 567 5.95 -4.44 -26.60
N LYS A 568 6.86 -4.56 -25.63
CA LYS A 568 7.80 -5.68 -25.54
C LYS A 568 7.07 -7.02 -25.36
N ASN A 569 7.70 -8.09 -25.86
CA ASN A 569 7.25 -9.46 -25.59
C ASN A 569 7.40 -9.78 -24.10
N ILE A 570 6.37 -10.38 -23.51
CA ILE A 570 6.36 -10.87 -22.12
C ILE A 570 6.16 -12.39 -22.02
N ASP A 571 5.80 -13.06 -23.11
CA ASP A 571 5.61 -14.51 -23.13
C ASP A 571 6.96 -15.24 -23.14
N GLY A 572 7.22 -16.04 -22.12
CA GLY A 572 8.50 -16.72 -21.94
C GLY A 572 9.62 -15.83 -21.39
N GLU A 573 9.28 -14.72 -20.76
CA GLU A 573 10.21 -13.75 -20.17
C GLU A 573 10.05 -13.69 -18.64
N GLN A 574 10.99 -13.04 -17.97
CA GLN A 574 10.77 -12.58 -16.60
C GLN A 574 9.90 -11.33 -16.62
N ILE A 575 8.91 -11.28 -15.74
CA ILE A 575 7.90 -10.23 -15.71
C ILE A 575 7.75 -9.60 -14.33
N SER A 576 7.28 -8.35 -14.34
CA SER A 576 6.65 -7.69 -13.20
C SER A 576 5.17 -7.54 -13.49
N LEU A 577 4.34 -8.06 -12.60
CA LEU A 577 2.89 -7.92 -12.67
C LEU A 577 2.47 -6.81 -11.71
N TRP A 578 1.69 -5.86 -12.21
CA TRP A 578 1.15 -4.74 -11.47
C TRP A 578 -0.35 -4.91 -11.38
N HIS A 579 -0.87 -5.03 -10.15
CA HIS A 579 -2.29 -5.20 -9.90
C HIS A 579 -2.86 -3.99 -9.17
N THR A 580 -3.87 -3.37 -9.78
CA THR A 580 -4.60 -2.25 -9.18
C THR A 580 -5.91 -2.74 -8.57
N PHE A 581 -6.16 -2.33 -7.33
CA PHE A 581 -7.40 -2.58 -6.60
C PHE A 581 -7.73 -1.35 -5.76
N ALA A 582 -9.01 -1.12 -5.46
CA ALA A 582 -9.44 0.14 -4.88
C ALA A 582 -10.66 0.01 -3.98
N LEU A 583 -10.76 0.91 -3.00
CA LEU A 583 -11.98 1.31 -2.32
C LEU A 583 -12.51 2.57 -2.99
N THR A 584 -13.78 2.56 -3.41
CA THR A 584 -14.50 3.79 -3.78
C THR A 584 -15.32 4.20 -2.57
N HIS A 585 -14.89 5.27 -1.92
CA HIS A 585 -15.47 5.71 -0.65
C HIS A 585 -16.53 6.79 -0.89
N PHE A 586 -17.79 6.42 -0.64
CA PHE A 586 -18.92 7.31 -0.43
C PHE A 586 -19.16 7.32 1.08
N PRO A 587 -18.63 8.31 1.84
CA PRO A 587 -18.70 8.31 3.29
C PRO A 587 -20.13 8.19 3.81
N ARG A 588 -20.32 7.48 4.92
CA ARG A 588 -21.59 7.24 5.60
C ARG A 588 -21.59 7.99 6.92
N THR A 589 -22.77 8.25 7.48
CA THR A 589 -22.88 8.85 8.82
C THR A 589 -22.12 8.06 9.88
N GLU A 590 -22.02 6.73 9.72
CA GLU A 590 -21.29 5.82 10.62
C GLU A 590 -19.77 5.96 10.53
N ASP A 591 -19.25 6.64 9.52
CA ASP A 591 -17.81 6.89 9.34
C ASP A 591 -17.35 8.12 10.15
N TRP A 592 -18.25 8.76 10.90
CA TRP A 592 -17.96 9.91 11.74
C TRP A 592 -18.26 9.64 13.23
N PRO A 593 -17.44 10.11 14.20
CA PRO A 593 -16.21 10.89 14.03
C PRO A 593 -14.96 10.04 13.74
N MET A 594 -15.04 8.72 13.86
CA MET A 594 -13.96 7.76 13.63
C MET A 594 -14.49 6.63 12.74
N MET A 595 -13.82 6.37 11.63
CA MET A 595 -14.20 5.34 10.66
C MET A 595 -14.01 3.93 11.22
N PRO A 596 -15.04 3.06 11.19
CA PRO A 596 -14.80 1.63 11.24
C PRO A 596 -13.92 1.21 10.06
N VAL A 597 -13.09 0.16 10.27
CA VAL A 597 -12.20 -0.34 9.22
C VAL A 597 -13.00 -0.79 8.00
N ASP A 598 -12.61 -0.30 6.83
CA ASP A 598 -13.00 -0.83 5.53
C ASP A 598 -11.83 -1.60 4.90
N THR A 599 -12.11 -2.64 4.12
CA THR A 599 -11.08 -3.56 3.61
C THR A 599 -11.15 -3.78 2.11
N VAL A 600 -9.98 -3.92 1.49
CA VAL A 600 -9.84 -4.30 0.09
C VAL A 600 -8.55 -5.09 -0.12
N GLY A 601 -8.52 -5.99 -1.10
CA GLY A 601 -7.32 -6.78 -1.34
C GLY A 601 -7.42 -7.67 -2.57
N PHE A 602 -6.53 -8.65 -2.61
CA PHE A 602 -6.49 -9.68 -3.65
C PHE A 602 -5.90 -10.97 -3.09
N THR A 603 -6.11 -12.06 -3.84
CA THR A 603 -5.56 -13.37 -3.48
C THR A 603 -4.79 -13.95 -4.67
N ILE A 604 -3.63 -14.53 -4.42
CA ILE A 604 -2.91 -15.37 -5.37
C ILE A 604 -2.80 -16.78 -4.81
N ARG A 605 -3.20 -17.77 -5.61
CA ARG A 605 -3.23 -19.17 -5.15
C ARG A 605 -2.67 -20.14 -6.18
N PRO A 606 -2.18 -21.30 -5.73
CA PRO A 606 -1.68 -22.33 -6.64
C PRO A 606 -2.71 -22.75 -7.70
N GLU A 607 -2.28 -22.81 -8.96
CA GLU A 607 -3.05 -23.35 -10.08
C GLU A 607 -2.21 -24.41 -10.80
N GLY A 608 -2.32 -25.65 -10.34
CA GLY A 608 -1.48 -26.75 -10.82
C GLY A 608 0.00 -26.64 -10.43
N PHE A 609 0.33 -25.82 -9.44
CA PHE A 609 1.70 -25.68 -8.92
C PHE A 609 2.15 -26.95 -8.21
N PHE A 610 1.26 -27.59 -7.48
CA PHE A 610 1.50 -28.86 -6.81
C PHE A 610 0.94 -30.05 -7.59
N ASP A 611 1.53 -31.25 -7.39
CA ASP A 611 1.05 -32.51 -7.97
C ASP A 611 -0.24 -33.03 -7.31
N ARG A 612 -0.49 -32.60 -6.07
CA ARG A 612 -1.68 -32.98 -5.28
C ARG A 612 -1.92 -31.89 -4.25
N SER A 613 -3.01 -32.03 -3.48
CA SER A 613 -3.30 -31.09 -2.38
C SER A 613 -2.11 -31.00 -1.41
N PRO A 614 -1.56 -29.80 -1.18
CA PRO A 614 -0.39 -29.59 -0.32
C PRO A 614 -0.71 -29.70 1.18
N VAL A 615 -2.00 -29.85 1.54
CA VAL A 615 -2.47 -29.86 2.93
C VAL A 615 -2.74 -31.27 3.48
N LEU A 616 -2.40 -32.31 2.74
CA LEU A 616 -2.64 -33.70 3.15
C LEU A 616 -1.80 -34.11 4.36
N ASP A 617 -0.71 -33.45 4.64
CA ASP A 617 0.19 -33.66 5.77
C ASP A 617 -0.10 -32.75 6.97
N VAL A 618 -1.09 -31.86 6.87
CA VAL A 618 -1.52 -31.05 8.03
C VAL A 618 -2.13 -31.97 9.09
N PRO A 619 -1.68 -31.89 10.36
CA PRO A 619 -2.13 -32.79 11.42
C PRO A 619 -3.64 -32.66 11.70
N ALA A 620 -4.24 -33.72 12.21
CA ALA A 620 -5.62 -33.67 12.69
C ALA A 620 -5.71 -32.66 13.87
N PRO A 621 -6.86 -31.96 14.00
CA PRO A 621 -7.05 -31.06 15.13
C PRO A 621 -6.89 -31.81 16.47
N VAL A 622 -6.15 -31.21 17.40
CA VAL A 622 -6.09 -31.74 18.75
C VAL A 622 -7.47 -31.54 19.38
N GLN A 623 -8.12 -32.62 19.80
CA GLN A 623 -9.33 -32.53 20.58
C GLN A 623 -8.92 -32.07 21.99
N HIS A 624 -8.99 -30.78 22.25
CA HIS A 624 -8.99 -30.31 23.62
C HIS A 624 -10.28 -30.81 24.26
N GLY A 625 -10.14 -31.75 25.23
CA GLY A 625 -11.29 -32.35 25.87
C GLY A 625 -12.24 -31.26 26.40
N CYS A 626 -13.46 -31.27 25.93
CA CYS A 626 -14.53 -30.57 26.60
C CYS A 626 -14.65 -31.13 28.03
N CYS A 627 -14.31 -30.30 29.02
CA CYS A 627 -14.62 -30.48 30.42
C CYS A 627 -14.00 -31.69 31.16
N SER A 628 -12.98 -31.42 31.93
CA SER A 628 -12.74 -32.17 33.17
C SER A 628 -13.86 -31.87 34.17
N THR A 629 -15.02 -32.44 33.94
CA THR A 629 -16.00 -32.76 35.00
C THR A 629 -16.50 -34.14 34.65
N GLU A 630 -16.26 -35.04 35.58
CA GLU A 630 -16.82 -36.38 35.57
C GLU A 630 -18.33 -36.31 35.26
N VAL A 631 -18.70 -36.67 34.06
CA VAL A 631 -20.03 -37.12 33.73
C VAL A 631 -19.85 -38.33 32.81
N SER A 632 -20.24 -39.44 33.37
CA SER A 632 -20.45 -40.76 32.74
C SER A 632 -20.97 -40.69 31.33
N ASP A 633 -20.47 -41.60 30.54
CA ASP A 633 -21.04 -42.19 29.29
C ASP A 633 -22.29 -41.47 28.74
N GLY A 634 -22.14 -40.69 27.64
CA GLY A 634 -23.31 -40.22 26.95
C GLY A 634 -23.20 -39.09 25.94
N CYS A 635 -22.03 -38.67 25.48
CA CYS A 635 -21.92 -37.60 24.51
C CYS A 635 -21.25 -37.97 23.17
N CYS A 636 -21.46 -39.18 22.66
CA CYS A 636 -21.32 -39.54 21.26
C CYS A 636 -22.27 -40.73 20.99
N GLY A 637 -23.55 -40.54 21.28
CA GLY A 637 -24.60 -41.46 20.87
C GLY A 637 -24.80 -41.35 19.37
N SER A 638 -24.48 -42.43 18.67
CA SER A 638 -25.06 -42.78 17.40
C SER A 638 -26.57 -42.85 17.59
N ASP A 639 -27.35 -41.97 16.96
CA ASP A 639 -28.73 -42.34 16.58
C ASP A 639 -29.06 -41.70 15.24
N SER A 640 -29.35 -42.68 14.33
CA SER A 640 -30.08 -42.73 13.05
C SER A 640 -30.16 -41.48 12.18
#